data_ee5da5cbfc2c01973cc41e3f66046757
#
_entry.id   ee5da5cbfc2c01973cc41e3f66046757
#
_cell.length_a   1.000
_cell.length_b   1.000
_cell.length_c   1.000
_cell.angle_alpha   90.00
_cell.angle_beta   90.00
_cell.angle_gamma   90.00
#
_symmetry.space_group_name_H-M   'P 1'
#
loop_
_entity.id
_entity.type
_entity.pdbx_description
1 polymer ?
#
loop_
_entity_poly.entity_id
_entity_poly.type
_entity_poly.pdbx_seq_one_letter_code
_entity_poly.pdbx_strand_id
1 'polypeptide(L)'
;MEISKIAEAMKNSQKEFDPKVFKDFLDKRKVTKQSDYTHTSFKGGKYYIESQDNDEYLRLYKYYDGKSFGMVEFAKCFSRYIRFDLDLHFKESTKIKKQNICDIVGYIKTEINKYYEVDYDVYVLMRKSPTQKNDICKNGIHIQIPDIVTKNDYITKFIRKELISNNNLINLFKNMEVINPITDIIDECVYTGNGWMQYGSDKGTDSSNAYKVKYIVDKDNQMKKYKEDNINLVELFSLRNKMKPTDINKKGLDIIEKIYEEDNEMERNKIIVQEKKKEEIEKRKAERKYDDVVDKDFIKELVGCLNANRVDDYKTWSELGWCLKSIDEGLFDLFDKLSTNSGKYDGSAVEKFWDKSVAGNYTMGTLRYWAKQDNPEKYDKVCDKYKKYDMSNTLPVEWDGDTIALDFSKRYFDKFIYQNKIMYYFNGVYWEEDDELLNIKSFISNNYKRELRNINIKIRNYKLSKTNNPGVIKDIEESYEIKDACISSITKLSSKNHITDCSKLYLNNKDIEFDTKPYLFCFKNKVWDLTKGEFIIPNPLDYMTITCGYNYEEDEEIETKLIQMDKLLSTIFPVKEEKDYFCRVLSTAMCGIQIEKLFILNGNGRNGKGVIDELTMKMLGNYGLDANISIITDKRKGGANVEMSELNKKRLLVFKEPPEDATMNMSTIKDITGSGIINARTIYKDKTDTELTNTTFLEVNKRLEIASKISNADIDRIVDILFRSTFKSKSKLETLEKQLGEIPEYNYEGNKFYKTKEFTEQYKIVLFHYLQPYFQEVYTNNDWELDVNKPQFIIDRTNEYLQSNDLLYSWFKDMCEDYELIGDNFYKEKVKYDTGCKNDFITLKQILTDFKGTEIYTNLTKIQKRKYTNKGFIDEVMTNEFLKIFYKKRHQFTIDGKCKNIANCLMGYKRVTKETEQNNENDCDEDNI
;
A
#
# COMPACT_ATOMS: atom_id res chain seq x y z
N MET A 1 3.14 -35.62 55.59
CA MET A 1 3.21 -35.02 56.91
C MET A 1 4.27 -33.95 57.09
N GLU A 2 5.33 -33.92 56.26
CA GLU A 2 6.33 -32.82 56.29
C GLU A 2 5.87 -31.54 55.57
N ILE A 3 5.09 -31.65 54.52
CA ILE A 3 4.58 -30.47 53.74
C ILE A 3 3.56 -29.66 54.58
N SER A 4 2.78 -30.33 55.44
CA SER A 4 1.82 -29.62 56.35
C SER A 4 2.55 -28.87 57.47
N LYS A 5 3.67 -29.41 57.96
CA LYS A 5 4.47 -28.72 58.99
C LYS A 5 5.26 -27.53 58.47
N ILE A 6 5.67 -27.56 57.18
CA ILE A 6 6.31 -26.42 56.52
C ILE A 6 5.28 -25.32 56.21
N ALA A 7 4.05 -25.67 55.85
CA ALA A 7 2.96 -24.71 55.61
C ALA A 7 2.51 -24.04 56.92
N GLU A 8 2.54 -24.77 58.02
CA GLU A 8 2.16 -24.23 59.38
C GLU A 8 3.29 -23.40 60.01
N ALA A 9 4.55 -23.76 59.75
CA ALA A 9 5.71 -22.95 60.11
C ALA A 9 5.79 -21.62 59.33
N MET A 10 5.31 -21.63 58.06
CA MET A 10 5.21 -20.40 57.25
C MET A 10 4.03 -19.49 57.62
N LYS A 11 2.96 -20.02 58.22
CA LYS A 11 1.87 -19.20 58.75
C LYS A 11 2.21 -18.44 60.06
N ASN A 12 3.18 -18.91 60.79
CA ASN A 12 3.54 -18.35 62.13
C ASN A 12 4.77 -17.43 62.10
N SER A 13 5.39 -17.17 60.94
CA SER A 13 6.42 -16.17 60.77
C SER A 13 5.88 -14.98 59.95
N GLN A 14 5.25 -14.04 60.64
CA GLN A 14 5.14 -12.64 60.19
C GLN A 14 6.58 -12.03 60.20
N LYS A 15 7.46 -12.49 59.33
CA LYS A 15 8.67 -11.77 59.01
C LYS A 15 8.31 -10.73 57.94
N GLU A 16 8.55 -9.46 58.25
CA GLU A 16 8.44 -8.32 57.36
C GLU A 16 8.99 -8.66 55.98
N PHE A 17 8.16 -8.44 54.98
CA PHE A 17 8.50 -8.58 53.56
C PHE A 17 9.64 -7.60 53.23
N ASP A 18 10.87 -8.08 53.05
CA ASP A 18 11.97 -7.23 52.60
C ASP A 18 12.05 -7.25 51.06
N PRO A 19 11.61 -6.17 50.41
CA PRO A 19 11.67 -6.04 48.95
C PRO A 19 13.10 -6.10 48.40
N LYS A 20 14.11 -6.00 49.27
CA LYS A 20 15.51 -6.04 48.94
C LYS A 20 15.96 -7.43 48.43
N VAL A 21 15.34 -8.50 48.91
CA VAL A 21 15.71 -9.88 48.57
C VAL A 21 15.56 -10.16 47.07
N PHE A 22 14.47 -9.75 46.45
CA PHE A 22 14.26 -9.91 45.02
C PHE A 22 15.20 -9.01 44.23
N LYS A 23 15.42 -7.81 44.68
CA LYS A 23 16.36 -6.88 44.07
C LYS A 23 17.79 -7.41 44.11
N ASP A 24 18.24 -7.90 45.21
CA ASP A 24 19.58 -8.47 45.40
C ASP A 24 19.77 -9.73 44.54
N PHE A 25 18.72 -10.52 44.30
CA PHE A 25 18.73 -11.64 43.40
C PHE A 25 18.93 -11.16 41.93
N LEU A 26 18.22 -10.09 41.54
CA LEU A 26 18.33 -9.50 40.21
C LEU A 26 19.68 -8.81 40.00
N ASP A 27 20.17 -8.07 40.99
CA ASP A 27 21.44 -7.32 40.88
C ASP A 27 22.64 -8.26 40.69
N LYS A 28 22.62 -9.45 41.26
CA LYS A 28 23.64 -10.50 40.99
C LYS A 28 23.61 -11.04 39.58
N ARG A 29 22.51 -10.90 38.82
CA ARG A 29 22.28 -11.44 37.47
C ARG A 29 22.14 -10.35 36.42
N LYS A 30 22.50 -9.12 36.80
CA LYS A 30 22.45 -7.96 35.91
C LYS A 30 23.54 -8.05 34.84
N VAL A 31 23.15 -7.80 33.56
CA VAL A 31 24.07 -7.88 32.44
C VAL A 31 24.17 -6.54 31.71
N THR A 32 25.27 -6.36 30.96
CA THR A 32 25.48 -5.14 30.17
C THR A 32 24.56 -5.08 28.95
N LYS A 33 24.49 -3.93 28.30
CA LYS A 33 23.64 -3.73 27.09
C LYS A 33 23.97 -4.69 25.93
N GLN A 34 25.19 -5.18 25.85
CA GLN A 34 25.70 -6.04 24.76
C GLN A 34 25.60 -7.54 25.06
N SER A 35 25.31 -7.91 26.31
CA SER A 35 25.23 -9.32 26.70
C SER A 35 23.86 -9.91 26.45
N ASP A 36 23.80 -11.22 26.29
CA ASP A 36 22.56 -11.98 26.27
C ASP A 36 21.77 -11.80 27.56
N TYR A 37 20.47 -11.68 27.44
CA TYR A 37 19.56 -11.51 28.58
C TYR A 37 18.29 -12.33 28.39
N THR A 38 17.69 -12.70 29.52
CA THR A 38 16.44 -13.47 29.56
C THR A 38 15.28 -12.66 30.10
N HIS A 39 15.57 -11.58 30.82
CA HIS A 39 14.58 -10.70 31.43
C HIS A 39 15.00 -9.23 31.31
N THR A 40 14.00 -8.37 31.23
CA THR A 40 14.17 -6.91 31.39
C THR A 40 13.16 -6.38 32.40
N SER A 41 13.41 -5.17 32.91
CA SER A 41 12.47 -4.47 33.78
C SER A 41 12.09 -3.12 33.20
N PHE A 42 10.82 -2.74 33.25
CA PHE A 42 10.39 -1.38 32.92
C PHE A 42 10.99 -0.30 33.83
N LYS A 43 11.46 -0.67 35.02
CA LYS A 43 12.23 0.22 35.93
C LYS A 43 13.72 0.29 35.56
N GLY A 44 14.12 -0.36 34.45
CA GLY A 44 15.49 -0.42 33.96
C GLY A 44 16.25 -1.66 34.42
N GLY A 45 17.14 -2.12 33.55
CA GLY A 45 17.98 -3.28 33.76
C GLY A 45 17.67 -4.44 32.82
N LYS A 46 18.73 -5.18 32.47
CA LYS A 46 18.70 -6.44 31.75
C LYS A 46 19.30 -7.51 32.64
N TYR A 47 18.72 -8.68 32.67
CA TYR A 47 19.11 -9.76 33.60
C TYR A 47 19.21 -11.07 32.82
N TYR A 48 20.24 -11.83 33.14
CA TYR A 48 20.39 -13.18 32.63
C TYR A 48 20.14 -14.17 33.78
N ILE A 49 19.00 -14.85 33.71
CA ILE A 49 18.59 -15.85 34.71
C ILE A 49 18.79 -17.21 34.06
N GLU A 50 19.68 -18.02 34.63
CA GLU A 50 19.96 -19.36 34.13
C GLU A 50 18.72 -20.26 34.31
N SER A 51 18.65 -21.34 33.49
CA SER A 51 17.51 -22.26 33.56
C SER A 51 17.38 -22.95 34.94
N GLN A 52 18.50 -23.18 35.60
CA GLN A 52 18.53 -23.76 36.98
C GLN A 52 18.04 -22.81 38.05
N ASP A 53 18.16 -21.49 37.84
CA ASP A 53 17.74 -20.45 38.79
C ASP A 53 16.29 -20.01 38.56
N ASN A 54 15.62 -20.51 37.50
CA ASN A 54 14.29 -20.05 37.11
C ASN A 54 13.23 -20.33 38.16
N ASP A 55 13.28 -21.47 38.82
CA ASP A 55 12.31 -21.84 39.87
C ASP A 55 12.44 -20.92 41.09
N GLU A 56 13.69 -20.59 41.47
CA GLU A 56 13.94 -19.64 42.53
C GLU A 56 13.48 -18.23 42.16
N TYR A 57 13.75 -17.81 40.93
CA TYR A 57 13.29 -16.55 40.40
C TYR A 57 11.75 -16.42 40.48
N LEU A 58 11.01 -17.42 39.97
CA LEU A 58 9.54 -17.42 39.99
C LEU A 58 8.99 -17.38 41.44
N ARG A 59 9.63 -18.14 42.35
CA ARG A 59 9.30 -18.11 43.78
C ARG A 59 9.50 -16.73 44.37
N LEU A 60 10.66 -16.10 44.17
CA LEU A 60 10.99 -14.78 44.70
C LEU A 60 10.09 -13.71 44.07
N TYR A 61 9.85 -13.79 42.73
CA TYR A 61 8.93 -12.92 42.03
C TYR A 61 7.51 -12.97 42.63
N LYS A 62 7.00 -14.15 42.97
CA LYS A 62 5.69 -14.35 43.59
C LYS A 62 5.60 -13.78 45.01
N TYR A 63 6.60 -14.06 45.84
CA TYR A 63 6.55 -13.77 47.25
C TYR A 63 7.06 -12.39 47.66
N TYR A 64 8.00 -11.81 46.90
CA TYR A 64 8.66 -10.55 47.23
C TYR A 64 8.24 -9.39 46.29
N ASP A 65 7.00 -9.39 45.89
CA ASP A 65 6.37 -8.34 45.07
C ASP A 65 7.16 -7.97 43.82
N GLY A 66 7.76 -9.00 43.17
CA GLY A 66 8.45 -8.84 41.89
C GLY A 66 7.61 -8.16 40.80
N LYS A 67 6.29 -8.15 41.01
CA LYS A 67 5.31 -7.43 40.16
C LYS A 67 5.58 -5.94 40.06
N SER A 68 6.04 -5.33 41.16
CA SER A 68 6.38 -3.89 41.21
C SER A 68 7.62 -3.54 40.35
N PHE A 69 8.44 -4.54 39.96
CA PHE A 69 9.61 -4.34 39.11
C PHE A 69 9.27 -4.27 37.63
N GLY A 70 8.04 -4.57 37.22
CA GLY A 70 7.65 -4.52 35.83
C GLY A 70 8.48 -5.46 34.95
N MET A 71 8.56 -6.73 35.34
CA MET A 71 9.41 -7.71 34.67
C MET A 71 8.81 -8.17 33.34
N VAL A 72 9.70 -8.30 32.33
CA VAL A 72 9.40 -8.79 31.01
C VAL A 72 10.33 -9.97 30.74
N GLU A 73 9.75 -11.09 30.37
CA GLU A 73 10.44 -12.35 30.09
C GLU A 73 10.65 -12.55 28.60
N PHE A 74 11.84 -12.98 28.18
CA PHE A 74 12.20 -13.25 26.80
C PHE A 74 12.40 -14.75 26.61
N ALA A 75 11.67 -15.30 25.65
CA ALA A 75 11.79 -16.69 25.30
C ALA A 75 12.74 -16.85 24.11
N LYS A 76 13.95 -17.30 24.38
CA LYS A 76 14.94 -17.65 23.33
C LYS A 76 14.72 -19.05 22.73
N CYS A 77 13.80 -19.84 23.24
CA CYS A 77 13.53 -21.18 22.72
C CYS A 77 12.39 -21.17 21.71
N PHE A 78 12.41 -22.12 20.78
CA PHE A 78 11.54 -22.19 19.61
C PHE A 78 10.10 -22.65 19.90
N SER A 79 9.78 -23.16 21.08
CA SER A 79 8.42 -23.64 21.42
C SER A 79 7.96 -23.06 22.75
N ARG A 80 6.74 -22.53 22.75
CA ARG A 80 6.09 -21.90 23.91
C ARG A 80 4.58 -22.14 23.85
N TYR A 81 3.89 -21.94 24.97
CA TYR A 81 2.44 -22.00 24.95
C TYR A 81 1.84 -20.89 24.08
N ILE A 82 0.64 -21.16 23.55
CA ILE A 82 -0.08 -20.21 22.70
C ILE A 82 -0.55 -19.01 23.52
N ARG A 83 -0.28 -17.83 23.00
CA ARG A 83 -0.68 -16.56 23.60
C ARG A 83 -1.01 -15.52 22.55
N PHE A 84 -1.90 -14.59 22.86
CA PHE A 84 -2.22 -13.45 22.01
C PHE A 84 -2.26 -12.18 22.85
N ASP A 85 -1.72 -11.09 22.29
CA ASP A 85 -1.92 -9.72 22.78
C ASP A 85 -2.90 -9.05 21.83
N LEU A 86 -4.05 -8.66 22.37
CA LEU A 86 -5.09 -7.95 21.63
C LEU A 86 -5.14 -6.50 22.10
N ASP A 87 -4.61 -5.58 21.33
CA ASP A 87 -4.56 -4.15 21.65
C ASP A 87 -5.73 -3.40 20.98
N LEU A 88 -6.83 -3.24 21.71
CA LEU A 88 -8.07 -2.64 21.23
C LEU A 88 -8.07 -1.13 21.49
N HIS A 89 -8.19 -0.33 20.44
CA HIS A 89 -8.26 1.13 20.51
C HIS A 89 -9.70 1.61 20.31
N PHE A 90 -10.14 2.57 21.12
CA PHE A 90 -11.46 3.18 21.06
C PHE A 90 -11.33 4.71 21.11
N LYS A 91 -12.28 5.42 20.54
CA LYS A 91 -12.36 6.89 20.66
C LYS A 91 -12.73 7.31 22.09
N GLU A 92 -13.59 6.53 22.75
CA GLU A 92 -14.05 6.78 24.12
C GLU A 92 -13.82 5.56 25.01
N SER A 93 -13.89 5.75 26.34
CA SER A 93 -13.73 4.67 27.31
C SER A 93 -14.87 3.65 27.20
N THR A 94 -14.62 2.57 26.50
CA THR A 94 -15.60 1.53 26.20
C THR A 94 -15.36 0.29 27.08
N LYS A 95 -16.41 -0.23 27.72
CA LYS A 95 -16.38 -1.51 28.43
C LYS A 95 -16.64 -2.65 27.43
N ILE A 96 -15.69 -3.56 27.30
CA ILE A 96 -15.85 -4.75 26.49
C ILE A 96 -16.87 -5.70 27.16
N LYS A 97 -17.93 -6.03 26.41
CA LYS A 97 -18.99 -6.92 26.91
C LYS A 97 -18.47 -8.36 27.03
N LYS A 98 -19.02 -9.12 28.00
CA LYS A 98 -18.66 -10.53 28.18
C LYS A 98 -18.88 -11.36 26.92
N GLN A 99 -19.97 -11.09 26.16
CA GLN A 99 -20.27 -11.78 24.92
C GLN A 99 -19.18 -11.56 23.86
N ASN A 100 -18.72 -10.34 23.67
CA ASN A 100 -17.64 -10.06 22.71
C ASN A 100 -16.37 -10.86 23.02
N ILE A 101 -16.04 -11.03 24.33
CA ILE A 101 -14.89 -11.84 24.73
C ILE A 101 -15.12 -13.31 24.41
N CYS A 102 -16.33 -13.82 24.63
CA CYS A 102 -16.70 -15.18 24.24
C CYS A 102 -16.53 -15.41 22.74
N ASP A 103 -17.01 -14.47 21.94
CA ASP A 103 -16.97 -14.57 20.48
C ASP A 103 -15.51 -14.52 19.99
N ILE A 104 -14.67 -13.60 20.50
CA ILE A 104 -13.24 -13.54 20.17
C ILE A 104 -12.54 -14.86 20.51
N VAL A 105 -12.75 -15.38 21.73
CA VAL A 105 -12.15 -16.65 22.14
C VAL A 105 -12.68 -17.81 21.29
N GLY A 106 -13.95 -17.79 20.90
CA GLY A 106 -14.54 -18.77 20.01
C GLY A 106 -13.85 -18.84 18.64
N TYR A 107 -13.56 -17.69 18.02
CA TYR A 107 -12.80 -17.64 16.78
C TYR A 107 -11.37 -18.18 16.95
N ILE A 108 -10.68 -17.77 18.02
CA ILE A 108 -9.33 -18.25 18.32
C ILE A 108 -9.33 -19.78 18.51
N LYS A 109 -10.27 -20.32 19.28
CA LYS A 109 -10.37 -21.77 19.49
C LYS A 109 -10.68 -22.50 18.17
N THR A 110 -11.52 -21.92 17.31
CA THR A 110 -11.84 -22.52 16.01
C THR A 110 -10.59 -22.66 15.14
N GLU A 111 -9.73 -21.67 15.14
CA GLU A 111 -8.46 -21.74 14.38
C GLU A 111 -7.48 -22.73 15.02
N ILE A 112 -7.32 -22.71 16.34
CA ILE A 112 -6.41 -23.63 17.06
C ILE A 112 -6.81 -25.09 16.87
N ASN A 113 -8.11 -25.39 16.94
CA ASN A 113 -8.65 -26.75 16.82
C ASN A 113 -8.46 -27.36 15.40
N LYS A 114 -8.06 -26.57 14.41
CA LYS A 114 -7.61 -27.10 13.11
C LYS A 114 -6.31 -27.90 13.23
N TYR A 115 -5.46 -27.55 14.22
CA TYR A 115 -4.10 -28.06 14.37
C TYR A 115 -3.94 -28.99 15.58
N TYR A 116 -4.74 -28.80 16.65
CA TYR A 116 -4.57 -29.51 17.92
C TYR A 116 -5.88 -30.16 18.36
N GLU A 117 -5.83 -31.44 18.73
CA GLU A 117 -6.93 -32.23 19.25
C GLU A 117 -6.69 -32.55 20.73
N VAL A 118 -6.54 -31.53 21.54
CA VAL A 118 -6.35 -31.63 22.99
C VAL A 118 -7.36 -30.79 23.72
N ASP A 119 -7.75 -31.22 24.93
CA ASP A 119 -8.56 -30.41 25.84
C ASP A 119 -7.70 -29.29 26.41
N TYR A 120 -8.19 -28.06 26.42
CA TYR A 120 -7.47 -26.91 26.97
C TYR A 120 -8.39 -25.81 27.48
N ASP A 121 -7.88 -25.08 28.45
CA ASP A 121 -8.51 -23.90 29.00
C ASP A 121 -7.89 -22.63 28.40
N VAL A 122 -8.74 -21.62 28.14
CA VAL A 122 -8.32 -20.32 27.64
C VAL A 122 -8.42 -19.29 28.76
N TYR A 123 -7.29 -18.76 29.17
CA TYR A 123 -7.22 -17.73 30.21
C TYR A 123 -7.27 -16.35 29.56
N VAL A 124 -8.26 -15.55 29.98
CA VAL A 124 -8.47 -14.18 29.51
C VAL A 124 -8.05 -13.21 30.60
N LEU A 125 -6.95 -12.49 30.32
CA LEU A 125 -6.40 -11.51 31.26
C LEU A 125 -6.77 -10.11 30.77
N MET A 126 -7.21 -9.29 31.69
CA MET A 126 -7.59 -7.90 31.40
C MET A 126 -7.09 -6.98 32.51
N ARG A 127 -6.90 -5.71 32.17
CA ARG A 127 -6.66 -4.65 33.14
C ARG A 127 -7.94 -4.25 33.86
N LYS A 128 -7.79 -3.62 35.03
CA LYS A 128 -8.93 -3.13 35.81
C LYS A 128 -9.63 -1.96 35.09
N SER A 129 -8.85 -1.09 34.44
CA SER A 129 -9.33 0.06 33.68
C SER A 129 -8.55 0.21 32.37
N PRO A 130 -9.17 0.76 31.32
CA PRO A 130 -8.47 1.12 30.10
C PRO A 130 -7.40 2.20 30.37
N THR A 131 -6.45 2.33 29.45
CA THR A 131 -5.39 3.35 29.53
C THR A 131 -5.68 4.44 28.51
N GLN A 132 -5.82 5.68 28.95
CA GLN A 132 -5.95 6.82 28.06
C GLN A 132 -4.56 7.25 27.56
N LYS A 133 -4.42 7.43 26.26
CA LYS A 133 -3.22 7.96 25.63
C LYS A 133 -3.63 8.92 24.50
N ASN A 134 -3.41 10.20 24.71
CA ASN A 134 -3.94 11.28 23.86
C ASN A 134 -5.48 11.12 23.70
N ASP A 135 -6.00 11.16 22.48
CA ASP A 135 -7.44 11.03 22.19
C ASP A 135 -7.89 9.56 22.03
N ILE A 136 -7.00 8.60 22.30
CA ILE A 136 -7.27 7.17 22.13
C ILE A 136 -7.34 6.47 23.49
N CYS A 137 -8.41 5.71 23.70
CA CYS A 137 -8.57 4.83 24.84
C CYS A 137 -8.17 3.39 24.49
N LYS A 138 -7.09 2.90 25.11
CA LYS A 138 -6.55 1.54 24.90
C LYS A 138 -7.10 0.58 25.93
N ASN A 139 -7.68 -0.52 25.46
CA ASN A 139 -8.23 -1.59 26.30
C ASN A 139 -7.72 -2.96 25.81
N GLY A 140 -6.57 -3.38 26.33
CA GLY A 140 -5.91 -4.61 25.91
C GLY A 140 -6.48 -5.86 26.56
N ILE A 141 -6.44 -6.97 25.85
CA ILE A 141 -6.77 -8.32 26.32
C ILE A 141 -5.59 -9.24 26.04
N HIS A 142 -5.05 -9.89 27.06
CA HIS A 142 -4.12 -11.00 26.86
C HIS A 142 -4.89 -12.32 26.91
N ILE A 143 -4.69 -13.14 25.91
CA ILE A 143 -5.23 -14.52 25.88
C ILE A 143 -4.06 -15.47 26.01
N GLN A 144 -4.14 -16.41 26.97
CA GLN A 144 -3.07 -17.38 27.22
C GLN A 144 -3.67 -18.78 27.29
N ILE A 145 -3.00 -19.74 26.63
CA ILE A 145 -3.40 -21.13 26.53
C ILE A 145 -2.21 -22.01 26.92
N PRO A 146 -1.98 -22.24 28.21
CA PRO A 146 -0.79 -22.93 28.71
C PRO A 146 -0.73 -24.42 28.29
N ASP A 147 -1.86 -25.03 28.05
CA ASP A 147 -1.97 -26.48 27.72
C ASP A 147 -1.46 -26.82 26.31
N ILE A 148 -1.30 -25.83 25.43
CA ILE A 148 -0.80 -26.04 24.07
C ILE A 148 0.53 -25.35 23.88
N VAL A 149 1.57 -26.14 23.69
CA VAL A 149 2.94 -25.66 23.45
C VAL A 149 3.32 -25.86 21.99
N THR A 150 3.67 -24.77 21.29
CA THR A 150 3.98 -24.79 19.87
C THR A 150 5.11 -23.81 19.51
N LYS A 151 5.60 -23.88 18.28
CA LYS A 151 6.57 -22.91 17.74
C LYS A 151 5.90 -21.56 17.51
N ASN A 152 6.59 -20.47 17.83
CA ASN A 152 6.09 -19.13 17.56
C ASN A 152 5.76 -18.93 16.06
N ASP A 153 6.60 -19.49 15.17
CA ASP A 153 6.37 -19.43 13.73
C ASP A 153 5.04 -20.07 13.31
N TYR A 154 4.60 -21.11 13.99
CA TYR A 154 3.30 -21.74 13.70
C TYR A 154 2.15 -20.81 14.09
N ILE A 155 2.30 -20.07 15.18
CA ILE A 155 1.29 -19.08 15.57
C ILE A 155 1.20 -17.97 14.52
N THR A 156 2.33 -17.40 14.10
CA THR A 156 2.35 -16.27 13.17
C THR A 156 1.94 -16.66 11.75
N LYS A 157 2.53 -17.72 11.20
CA LYS A 157 2.36 -18.13 9.81
C LYS A 157 1.01 -18.80 9.53
N PHE A 158 0.42 -19.48 10.51
CA PHE A 158 -0.79 -20.26 10.32
C PHE A 158 -1.96 -19.66 11.11
N ILE A 159 -1.93 -19.69 12.43
CA ILE A 159 -3.08 -19.34 13.27
C ILE A 159 -3.41 -17.85 13.15
N ARG A 160 -2.42 -16.96 13.33
CA ARG A 160 -2.63 -15.51 13.27
C ARG A 160 -3.05 -15.08 11.85
N LYS A 161 -2.41 -15.61 10.81
CA LYS A 161 -2.75 -15.29 9.41
C LYS A 161 -4.21 -15.54 9.10
N GLU A 162 -4.76 -16.66 9.57
CA GLU A 162 -6.18 -16.99 9.40
C GLU A 162 -7.09 -16.09 10.24
N LEU A 163 -6.68 -15.73 11.46
CA LEU A 163 -7.45 -14.84 12.33
C LEU A 163 -7.56 -13.43 11.75
N ILE A 164 -6.47 -12.86 11.22
CA ILE A 164 -6.49 -11.51 10.65
C ILE A 164 -7.27 -11.42 9.33
N SER A 165 -7.45 -12.53 8.62
CA SER A 165 -8.26 -12.63 7.40
C SER A 165 -9.71 -13.07 7.66
N ASN A 166 -10.09 -13.33 8.92
CA ASN A 166 -11.43 -13.82 9.27
C ASN A 166 -12.46 -12.67 9.28
N ASN A 167 -13.27 -12.59 8.25
CA ASN A 167 -14.28 -11.53 8.08
C ASN A 167 -15.26 -11.41 9.26
N ASN A 168 -15.61 -12.53 9.91
CA ASN A 168 -16.52 -12.48 11.05
C ASN A 168 -15.84 -11.84 12.28
N LEU A 169 -14.57 -12.12 12.49
CA LEU A 169 -13.79 -11.52 13.56
C LEU A 169 -13.55 -10.02 13.28
N ILE A 170 -13.25 -9.65 12.04
CA ILE A 170 -13.13 -8.25 11.59
C ILE A 170 -14.44 -7.50 11.86
N ASN A 171 -15.58 -8.05 11.46
CA ASN A 171 -16.90 -7.46 11.69
C ASN A 171 -17.24 -7.36 13.17
N LEU A 172 -16.80 -8.33 14.00
CA LEU A 172 -16.97 -8.26 15.44
C LEU A 172 -16.24 -7.04 16.02
N PHE A 173 -15.00 -6.79 15.62
CA PHE A 173 -14.24 -5.62 16.07
C PHE A 173 -14.86 -4.31 15.57
N LYS A 174 -15.32 -4.25 14.33
CA LYS A 174 -16.08 -3.10 13.79
C LYS A 174 -17.33 -2.82 14.62
N ASN A 175 -18.12 -3.85 14.94
CA ASN A 175 -19.33 -3.72 15.77
C ASN A 175 -19.03 -3.34 17.24
N MET A 176 -17.81 -3.56 17.69
CA MET A 176 -17.31 -3.10 18.98
C MET A 176 -16.77 -1.66 18.94
N GLU A 177 -16.79 -1.02 17.76
CA GLU A 177 -16.23 0.33 17.54
C GLU A 177 -14.72 0.41 17.80
N VAL A 178 -14.00 -0.67 17.50
CA VAL A 178 -12.53 -0.68 17.56
C VAL A 178 -12.00 0.06 16.35
N ILE A 179 -11.08 1.00 16.53
CA ILE A 179 -10.63 1.92 15.49
C ILE A 179 -9.31 1.52 14.81
N ASN A 180 -8.51 0.66 15.42
CA ASN A 180 -7.27 0.18 14.80
C ASN A 180 -7.51 -1.08 13.96
N PRO A 181 -6.70 -1.31 12.90
CA PRO A 181 -6.83 -2.46 12.02
C PRO A 181 -6.57 -3.77 12.76
N ILE A 182 -7.13 -4.88 12.25
CA ILE A 182 -7.02 -6.20 12.88
C ILE A 182 -5.57 -6.69 12.99
N THR A 183 -4.69 -6.27 12.07
CA THR A 183 -3.25 -6.56 12.08
C THR A 183 -2.57 -6.01 13.33
N ASP A 184 -3.00 -4.85 13.80
CA ASP A 184 -2.49 -4.18 14.99
C ASP A 184 -3.23 -4.62 16.26
N ILE A 185 -4.50 -5.07 16.11
CA ILE A 185 -5.25 -5.65 17.23
C ILE A 185 -4.57 -6.94 17.69
N ILE A 186 -4.18 -7.84 16.77
CA ILE A 186 -3.51 -9.10 17.08
C ILE A 186 -2.01 -8.91 16.87
N ASP A 187 -1.32 -8.43 17.92
CA ASP A 187 0.09 -8.02 17.82
C ASP A 187 1.01 -9.20 17.49
N GLU A 188 1.79 -9.06 16.41
CA GLU A 188 2.77 -10.03 15.97
C GLU A 188 4.10 -9.91 16.73
N CYS A 189 4.42 -8.72 17.22
CA CYS A 189 5.70 -8.44 17.85
C CYS A 189 5.96 -9.33 19.10
N VAL A 190 4.92 -9.84 19.72
CA VAL A 190 5.03 -10.76 20.87
C VAL A 190 5.64 -12.13 20.52
N TYR A 191 5.75 -12.47 19.21
CA TYR A 191 6.35 -13.72 18.74
C TYR A 191 7.74 -13.54 18.12
N THR A 192 8.06 -12.33 17.63
CA THR A 192 9.23 -12.09 16.78
C THR A 192 10.44 -11.51 17.50
N GLY A 193 10.30 -10.95 18.66
CA GLY A 193 11.46 -10.39 19.38
C GLY A 193 11.14 -9.65 20.66
N ASN A 194 9.90 -9.21 20.84
CA ASN A 194 9.48 -8.54 22.06
C ASN A 194 9.31 -9.54 23.20
N GLY A 195 9.69 -9.12 24.39
CA GLY A 195 9.44 -9.89 25.57
C GLY A 195 7.97 -9.89 25.99
N TRP A 196 7.59 -10.89 26.78
CA TRP A 196 6.25 -11.03 27.34
C TRP A 196 6.22 -10.54 28.79
N MET A 197 5.23 -9.67 29.10
CA MET A 197 5.05 -9.20 30.48
C MET A 197 4.71 -10.36 31.39
N GLN A 198 5.48 -10.50 32.47
CA GLN A 198 5.24 -11.55 33.46
C GLN A 198 3.92 -11.29 34.21
N TYR A 199 3.23 -12.36 34.59
CA TYR A 199 1.92 -12.25 35.21
C TYR A 199 1.91 -11.34 36.44
N GLY A 200 1.00 -10.36 36.44
CA GLY A 200 0.87 -9.36 37.49
C GLY A 200 1.84 -8.17 37.41
N SER A 201 2.79 -8.16 36.47
CA SER A 201 3.64 -6.99 36.17
C SER A 201 2.84 -5.86 35.55
N ASP A 202 3.29 -4.62 35.81
CA ASP A 202 2.82 -3.41 35.12
C ASP A 202 3.97 -2.67 34.42
N LYS A 203 3.64 -1.62 33.68
CA LYS A 203 4.64 -0.77 33.01
C LYS A 203 5.30 0.27 33.94
N GLY A 204 5.16 0.10 35.26
CA GLY A 204 5.92 0.86 36.28
C GLY A 204 5.24 2.10 36.82
N THR A 205 3.99 2.40 36.48
CA THR A 205 3.26 3.59 36.93
C THR A 205 2.08 3.30 37.88
N ASP A 206 1.44 2.14 37.72
CA ASP A 206 0.31 1.76 38.59
C ASP A 206 0.14 0.23 38.65
N SER A 207 0.67 -0.40 39.68
CA SER A 207 0.55 -1.85 39.90
C SER A 207 -0.89 -2.34 40.11
N SER A 208 -1.82 -1.43 40.42
CA SER A 208 -3.24 -1.77 40.56
C SER A 208 -3.91 -2.11 39.18
N ASN A 209 -3.32 -1.68 38.08
CA ASN A 209 -3.83 -1.85 36.72
C ASN A 209 -3.08 -2.91 35.90
N ALA A 210 -2.39 -3.84 36.54
CA ALA A 210 -1.75 -4.98 35.84
C ALA A 210 -2.78 -5.93 35.21
N TYR A 211 -2.34 -6.67 34.18
CA TYR A 211 -3.16 -7.73 33.58
C TYR A 211 -3.37 -8.87 34.59
N LYS A 212 -4.64 -9.18 34.89
CA LYS A 212 -5.03 -10.28 35.77
C LYS A 212 -6.05 -11.16 35.07
N VAL A 213 -6.04 -12.46 35.40
CA VAL A 213 -7.08 -13.40 34.91
C VAL A 213 -8.44 -12.91 35.33
N LYS A 214 -9.32 -12.68 34.40
CA LYS A 214 -10.70 -12.24 34.60
C LYS A 214 -11.69 -13.34 34.33
N TYR A 215 -11.43 -14.12 33.26
CA TYR A 215 -12.27 -15.23 32.83
C TYR A 215 -11.41 -16.43 32.43
N ILE A 216 -12.00 -17.61 32.58
CA ILE A 216 -11.50 -18.84 31.97
C ILE A 216 -12.62 -19.35 31.05
N VAL A 217 -12.26 -19.73 29.84
CA VAL A 217 -13.15 -20.43 28.90
C VAL A 217 -12.66 -21.86 28.82
N ASP A 218 -13.48 -22.77 29.32
CA ASP A 218 -13.14 -24.20 29.39
C ASP A 218 -13.26 -24.91 28.01
N LYS A 219 -12.94 -26.17 27.97
CA LYS A 219 -13.01 -26.99 26.76
C LYS A 219 -14.42 -26.98 26.11
N ASP A 220 -15.47 -26.89 26.87
CA ASP A 220 -16.87 -26.87 26.44
C ASP A 220 -17.38 -25.49 26.05
N ASN A 221 -16.46 -24.51 25.88
CA ASN A 221 -16.72 -23.10 25.59
C ASN A 221 -17.56 -22.38 26.66
N GLN A 222 -17.56 -22.90 27.90
CA GLN A 222 -18.23 -22.22 29.01
C GLN A 222 -17.31 -21.18 29.64
N MET A 223 -17.72 -19.91 29.57
CA MET A 223 -16.95 -18.81 30.19
C MET A 223 -17.34 -18.66 31.68
N LYS A 224 -16.36 -18.85 32.55
CA LYS A 224 -16.47 -18.69 34.02
C LYS A 224 -15.64 -17.50 34.47
N LYS A 225 -16.16 -16.73 35.42
CA LYS A 225 -15.35 -15.71 36.07
C LYS A 225 -14.28 -16.42 36.92
N TYR A 226 -13.03 -16.01 36.77
CA TYR A 226 -11.94 -16.55 37.58
C TYR A 226 -12.20 -16.28 39.07
N LYS A 227 -12.10 -17.30 39.87
CA LYS A 227 -12.04 -17.19 41.32
C LYS A 227 -10.64 -17.62 41.75
N GLU A 228 -10.01 -16.88 42.64
CA GLU A 228 -8.69 -17.27 43.16
C GLU A 228 -8.77 -18.71 43.72
N ASP A 229 -8.00 -19.58 43.11
CA ASP A 229 -7.79 -20.98 43.47
C ASP A 229 -6.30 -21.20 43.73
N ASN A 230 -5.92 -22.44 44.10
CA ASN A 230 -4.53 -22.76 44.46
C ASN A 230 -3.56 -22.83 43.27
N ILE A 231 -3.96 -22.42 42.09
CA ILE A 231 -3.10 -22.45 40.87
C ILE A 231 -2.03 -21.35 40.95
N ASN A 232 -0.77 -21.72 40.77
CA ASN A 232 0.31 -20.77 40.70
C ASN A 232 0.38 -20.09 39.32
N LEU A 233 -0.37 -19.02 39.13
CA LEU A 233 -0.46 -18.33 37.84
C LEU A 233 0.88 -17.68 37.40
N VAL A 234 1.79 -17.36 38.32
CA VAL A 234 3.11 -16.86 37.98
C VAL A 234 3.95 -17.93 37.26
N GLU A 235 3.87 -19.15 37.75
CA GLU A 235 4.54 -20.30 37.14
C GLU A 235 3.83 -20.76 35.88
N LEU A 236 2.49 -20.84 35.92
CA LEU A 236 1.69 -21.27 34.78
C LEU A 236 1.94 -20.41 33.55
N PHE A 237 2.11 -19.12 33.72
CA PHE A 237 2.30 -18.15 32.60
C PHE A 237 3.75 -17.73 32.37
N SER A 238 4.73 -18.44 32.97
CA SER A 238 6.13 -18.23 32.60
C SER A 238 6.45 -18.82 31.25
N LEU A 239 7.09 -18.05 30.37
CA LEU A 239 7.53 -18.53 29.06
C LEU A 239 8.73 -19.49 29.16
N ARG A 240 9.33 -19.62 30.32
CA ARG A 240 10.56 -20.40 30.54
C ARG A 240 10.31 -21.74 31.28
N ASN A 241 9.06 -22.04 31.55
CA ASN A 241 8.71 -23.37 32.06
C ASN A 241 9.10 -24.47 31.04
N LYS A 242 9.57 -25.58 31.55
CA LYS A 242 9.91 -26.76 30.76
C LYS A 242 8.61 -27.44 30.31
N MET A 243 8.13 -27.10 29.14
CA MET A 243 6.93 -27.69 28.54
C MET A 243 7.31 -28.56 27.36
N LYS A 244 6.63 -29.70 27.20
CA LYS A 244 6.78 -30.53 26.01
C LYS A 244 5.90 -29.95 24.89
N PRO A 245 6.40 -29.90 23.64
CA PRO A 245 5.56 -29.52 22.50
C PRO A 245 4.32 -30.41 22.40
N THR A 246 3.20 -29.81 22.10
CA THR A 246 1.94 -30.50 21.86
C THR A 246 1.94 -31.05 20.43
N ASP A 247 1.52 -32.28 20.26
CA ASP A 247 1.48 -32.92 18.96
C ASP A 247 0.40 -32.28 18.07
N ILE A 248 0.77 -32.02 16.83
CA ILE A 248 -0.16 -31.48 15.82
C ILE A 248 -0.93 -32.65 15.21
N ASN A 249 -2.22 -32.51 15.07
CA ASN A 249 -3.06 -33.55 14.45
C ASN A 249 -2.77 -33.68 12.94
N LYS A 250 -3.16 -34.82 12.35
CA LYS A 250 -2.90 -35.12 10.93
C LYS A 250 -3.40 -34.00 10.00
N LYS A 251 -4.59 -33.48 10.23
CA LYS A 251 -5.20 -32.39 9.43
C LYS A 251 -4.38 -31.10 9.52
N GLY A 252 -3.87 -30.77 10.71
CA GLY A 252 -2.99 -29.62 10.92
C GLY A 252 -1.66 -29.79 10.21
N LEU A 253 -1.07 -31.01 10.21
CA LEU A 253 0.14 -31.29 9.46
C LEU A 253 -0.06 -31.13 7.95
N ASP A 254 -1.17 -31.64 7.39
CA ASP A 254 -1.50 -31.48 5.98
C ASP A 254 -1.65 -29.98 5.57
N ILE A 255 -2.26 -29.17 6.44
CA ILE A 255 -2.38 -27.71 6.20
C ILE A 255 -0.99 -27.04 6.22
N ILE A 256 -0.17 -27.39 7.21
CA ILE A 256 1.18 -26.82 7.35
C ILE A 256 2.06 -27.20 6.16
N GLU A 257 2.03 -28.48 5.74
CA GLU A 257 2.80 -28.99 4.61
C GLU A 257 2.42 -28.24 3.32
N LYS A 258 1.12 -28.09 3.06
CA LYS A 258 0.61 -27.36 1.89
C LYS A 258 1.10 -25.90 1.86
N ILE A 259 1.05 -25.19 2.98
CA ILE A 259 1.49 -23.79 3.05
C ILE A 259 3.01 -23.70 2.88
N TYR A 260 3.78 -24.66 3.42
CA TYR A 260 5.23 -24.71 3.19
C TYR A 260 5.59 -25.04 1.74
N GLU A 261 4.80 -25.86 1.05
CA GLU A 261 4.99 -26.12 -0.38
C GLU A 261 4.74 -24.85 -1.19
N GLU A 262 3.66 -24.11 -0.91
CA GLU A 262 3.33 -22.83 -1.55
C GLU A 262 4.40 -21.76 -1.27
N ASP A 263 4.87 -21.63 -0.03
CA ASP A 263 5.93 -20.70 0.38
C ASP A 263 7.28 -21.09 -0.27
N ASN A 264 7.61 -22.37 -0.32
CA ASN A 264 8.83 -22.87 -0.97
C ASN A 264 8.80 -22.66 -2.48
N GLU A 265 7.63 -22.78 -3.12
CA GLU A 265 7.49 -22.51 -4.54
C GLU A 265 7.67 -21.01 -4.83
N MET A 266 7.09 -20.14 -3.99
CA MET A 266 7.31 -18.70 -4.07
C MET A 266 8.78 -18.32 -3.78
N GLU A 267 9.43 -18.99 -2.84
CA GLU A 267 10.83 -18.73 -2.50
C GLU A 267 11.78 -19.26 -3.59
N ARG A 268 11.49 -20.44 -4.18
CA ARG A 268 12.20 -20.94 -5.37
C ARG A 268 12.07 -19.98 -6.54
N ASN A 269 10.89 -19.45 -6.80
CA ASN A 269 10.68 -18.46 -7.85
C ASN A 269 11.45 -17.16 -7.56
N LYS A 270 11.49 -16.71 -6.29
CA LYS A 270 12.32 -15.56 -5.87
C LYS A 270 13.81 -15.85 -6.03
N ILE A 271 14.26 -17.04 -5.67
CA ILE A 271 15.65 -17.47 -5.82
C ILE A 271 16.04 -17.55 -7.30
N ILE A 272 15.19 -18.14 -8.16
CA ILE A 272 15.42 -18.21 -9.60
C ILE A 272 15.52 -16.79 -10.21
N VAL A 273 14.66 -15.87 -9.76
CA VAL A 273 14.71 -14.46 -10.17
C VAL A 273 15.98 -13.78 -9.64
N GLN A 274 16.39 -14.08 -8.40
CA GLN A 274 17.62 -13.55 -7.80
C GLN A 274 18.88 -14.15 -8.43
N GLU A 275 18.89 -15.45 -8.75
CA GLU A 275 20.00 -16.11 -9.44
C GLU A 275 20.16 -15.58 -10.87
N LYS A 276 19.06 -15.42 -11.61
CA LYS A 276 19.11 -14.76 -12.93
C LYS A 276 19.61 -13.31 -12.82
N LYS A 277 19.20 -12.57 -11.77
CA LYS A 277 19.73 -11.22 -11.50
C LYS A 277 21.20 -11.26 -11.08
N LYS A 278 21.64 -12.25 -10.31
CA LYS A 278 23.06 -12.43 -9.94
C LYS A 278 23.93 -12.80 -11.14
N GLU A 279 23.50 -13.76 -11.96
CA GLU A 279 24.21 -14.12 -13.21
C GLU A 279 24.32 -12.92 -14.15
N GLU A 280 23.26 -12.13 -14.26
CA GLU A 280 23.24 -10.92 -15.07
C GLU A 280 24.16 -9.83 -14.48
N ILE A 281 24.20 -9.68 -13.14
CA ILE A 281 25.11 -8.77 -12.44
C ILE A 281 26.57 -9.25 -12.55
N GLU A 282 26.84 -10.57 -12.44
CA GLU A 282 28.19 -11.11 -12.62
C GLU A 282 28.67 -11.00 -14.05
N LYS A 283 27.79 -11.22 -15.04
CA LYS A 283 28.07 -10.98 -16.45
C LYS A 283 28.36 -9.50 -16.71
N ARG A 284 27.60 -8.60 -16.08
CA ARG A 284 27.83 -7.14 -16.12
C ARG A 284 29.12 -6.73 -15.38
N LYS A 285 29.48 -7.39 -14.26
CA LYS A 285 30.76 -7.18 -13.56
C LYS A 285 31.97 -7.66 -14.38
N ALA A 286 31.81 -8.77 -15.12
CA ALA A 286 32.85 -9.28 -16.03
C ALA A 286 33.04 -8.35 -17.27
N GLU A 287 31.98 -7.71 -17.74
CA GLU A 287 32.03 -6.73 -18.83
C GLU A 287 32.55 -5.35 -18.39
N ARG A 288 32.50 -5.04 -17.06
CA ARG A 288 32.96 -3.76 -16.45
C ARG A 288 34.40 -3.80 -15.94
N LYS A 289 35.26 -4.68 -16.41
CA LYS A 289 36.70 -4.61 -16.08
C LYS A 289 37.35 -3.41 -16.78
N TYR A 290 37.13 -2.22 -16.22
CA TYR A 290 38.03 -1.09 -16.30
C TYR A 290 38.36 -0.64 -14.87
N ASP A 291 39.65 -0.60 -14.54
CA ASP A 291 40.22 -0.21 -13.25
C ASP A 291 39.85 1.24 -12.88
N ASP A 292 38.71 1.43 -12.23
CA ASP A 292 38.51 2.63 -11.41
C ASP A 292 39.10 2.32 -10.03
N VAL A 293 40.30 2.83 -9.77
CA VAL A 293 40.86 2.89 -8.42
C VAL A 293 39.92 3.79 -7.61
N VAL A 294 39.09 3.14 -6.79
CA VAL A 294 38.17 3.84 -5.89
C VAL A 294 38.97 4.58 -4.85
N ASP A 295 38.99 5.91 -4.89
CA ASP A 295 39.69 6.72 -3.88
C ASP A 295 38.90 6.69 -2.57
N LYS A 296 39.27 5.74 -1.68
CA LYS A 296 38.61 5.54 -0.38
C LYS A 296 38.67 6.76 0.53
N ASP A 297 39.69 7.60 0.40
CA ASP A 297 39.83 8.82 1.21
C ASP A 297 38.83 9.89 0.73
N PHE A 298 38.61 10.02 -0.57
CA PHE A 298 37.57 10.88 -1.10
C PHE A 298 36.17 10.46 -0.63
N ILE A 299 35.87 9.15 -0.70
CA ILE A 299 34.58 8.64 -0.22
C ILE A 299 34.40 8.92 1.27
N LYS A 300 35.42 8.73 2.07
CA LYS A 300 35.40 9.00 3.51
C LYS A 300 35.11 10.48 3.83
N GLU A 301 35.63 11.38 3.05
CA GLU A 301 35.36 12.81 3.23
C GLU A 301 33.96 13.22 2.72
N LEU A 302 33.47 12.63 1.63
CA LEU A 302 32.09 12.80 1.18
C LEU A 302 31.09 12.32 2.23
N VAL A 303 31.35 11.16 2.79
CA VAL A 303 30.57 10.59 3.89
C VAL A 303 30.60 11.52 5.12
N GLY A 304 31.74 12.16 5.38
CA GLY A 304 31.89 13.18 6.43
C GLY A 304 31.03 14.43 6.20
N CYS A 305 30.48 14.63 5.01
CA CYS A 305 29.54 15.72 4.71
C CYS A 305 28.08 15.34 5.04
N LEU A 306 27.78 14.05 5.24
CA LEU A 306 26.42 13.60 5.51
C LEU A 306 25.92 14.04 6.88
N ASN A 307 24.62 14.27 6.99
CA ASN A 307 23.99 14.60 8.26
C ASN A 307 23.95 13.35 9.18
N ALA A 308 24.28 13.54 10.46
CA ALA A 308 24.28 12.48 11.46
C ALA A 308 22.90 11.78 11.59
N ASN A 309 21.82 12.49 11.33
CA ASN A 309 20.46 11.93 11.38
C ASN A 309 20.23 10.80 10.36
N ARG A 310 21.05 10.69 9.30
CA ARG A 310 20.91 9.59 8.32
C ARG A 310 21.18 8.21 8.89
N VAL A 311 21.92 8.12 9.99
CA VAL A 311 22.22 6.84 10.65
C VAL A 311 21.26 6.50 11.79
N ASP A 312 20.38 7.43 12.17
CA ASP A 312 19.38 7.23 13.22
C ASP A 312 18.05 6.66 12.69
N ASP A 313 17.70 6.98 11.46
CA ASP A 313 16.55 6.42 10.77
C ASP A 313 16.95 5.18 9.97
N TYR A 314 16.20 4.08 10.15
CA TYR A 314 16.54 2.78 9.55
C TYR A 314 16.53 2.81 8.02
N LYS A 315 15.64 3.59 7.39
CA LYS A 315 15.54 3.67 5.94
C LYS A 315 16.77 4.36 5.36
N THR A 316 17.10 5.55 5.84
CA THR A 316 18.26 6.33 5.35
C THR A 316 19.59 5.66 5.69
N TRP A 317 19.68 4.96 6.82
CA TRP A 317 20.81 4.13 7.21
C TRP A 317 21.01 2.93 6.26
N SER A 318 19.93 2.23 5.92
CA SER A 318 20.00 1.09 4.99
C SER A 318 20.34 1.54 3.56
N GLU A 319 19.77 2.66 3.09
CA GLU A 319 20.12 3.27 1.81
C GLU A 319 21.60 3.66 1.74
N LEU A 320 22.15 4.20 2.82
CA LEU A 320 23.58 4.52 2.92
C LEU A 320 24.44 3.26 2.86
N GLY A 321 24.07 2.19 3.56
CA GLY A 321 24.77 0.92 3.51
C GLY A 321 24.77 0.30 2.11
N TRP A 322 23.62 0.30 1.43
CA TRP A 322 23.51 -0.17 0.04
C TRP A 322 24.33 0.69 -0.91
N CYS A 323 24.35 2.01 -0.72
CA CYS A 323 25.14 2.93 -1.53
C CYS A 323 26.63 2.65 -1.41
N LEU A 324 27.15 2.57 -0.18
CA LEU A 324 28.56 2.30 0.05
C LEU A 324 28.98 0.93 -0.48
N LYS A 325 28.16 -0.10 -0.24
CA LYS A 325 28.41 -1.46 -0.78
C LYS A 325 28.37 -1.50 -2.30
N SER A 326 27.50 -0.72 -2.93
CA SER A 326 27.44 -0.62 -4.40
C SER A 326 28.64 0.10 -5.00
N ILE A 327 29.28 1.00 -4.26
CA ILE A 327 30.50 1.69 -4.69
C ILE A 327 31.72 0.78 -4.56
N ASP A 328 31.92 0.18 -3.37
CA ASP A 328 33.02 -0.75 -3.10
C ASP A 328 32.68 -1.62 -1.88
N GLU A 329 32.73 -2.95 -2.02
CA GLU A 329 32.50 -3.89 -0.92
C GLU A 329 33.50 -3.72 0.24
N GLY A 330 34.69 -3.18 -0.02
CA GLY A 330 35.70 -2.88 0.99
C GLY A 330 35.44 -1.61 1.82
N LEU A 331 34.24 -1.03 1.75
CA LEU A 331 33.81 0.14 2.55
C LEU A 331 33.03 -0.25 3.81
N PHE A 332 33.02 -1.52 4.19
CA PHE A 332 32.35 -1.99 5.40
C PHE A 332 32.78 -1.24 6.65
N ASP A 333 34.11 -1.12 6.87
CA ASP A 333 34.66 -0.41 8.03
C ASP A 333 34.19 1.03 8.13
N LEU A 334 33.99 1.70 6.98
CA LEU A 334 33.48 3.06 6.92
C LEU A 334 31.99 3.09 7.30
N PHE A 335 31.19 2.15 6.82
CA PHE A 335 29.77 2.04 7.15
C PHE A 335 29.56 1.69 8.62
N ASP A 336 30.33 0.74 9.15
CA ASP A 336 30.28 0.37 10.56
C ASP A 336 30.65 1.55 11.47
N LYS A 337 31.74 2.25 11.16
CA LYS A 337 32.18 3.44 11.87
C LYS A 337 31.11 4.56 11.85
N LEU A 338 30.40 4.75 10.74
CA LEU A 338 29.31 5.73 10.66
C LEU A 338 28.13 5.32 11.55
N SER A 339 27.80 4.04 11.52
CA SER A 339 26.70 3.49 12.31
C SER A 339 26.92 3.67 13.82
N THR A 340 28.17 3.77 14.29
CA THR A 340 28.49 4.04 15.70
C THR A 340 27.98 5.40 16.20
N ASN A 341 27.69 6.36 15.29
CA ASN A 341 27.14 7.65 15.64
C ASN A 341 25.65 7.57 16.07
N SER A 342 24.97 6.47 15.76
CA SER A 342 23.60 6.26 16.20
C SER A 342 23.52 5.70 17.62
N GLY A 343 22.61 6.24 18.44
CA GLY A 343 22.31 5.67 19.76
C GLY A 343 21.73 4.24 19.71
N LYS A 344 21.40 3.74 18.50
CA LYS A 344 20.84 2.39 18.24
C LYS A 344 21.90 1.41 17.73
N TYR A 345 23.19 1.78 17.74
CA TYR A 345 24.25 0.98 17.16
C TYR A 345 24.33 -0.42 17.77
N ASP A 346 24.36 -1.43 16.91
CA ASP A 346 24.65 -2.83 17.21
C ASP A 346 25.55 -3.39 16.11
N GLY A 347 26.83 -3.57 16.38
CA GLY A 347 27.82 -4.02 15.38
C GLY A 347 27.44 -5.36 14.74
N SER A 348 26.79 -6.29 15.48
CA SER A 348 26.36 -7.57 14.91
C SER A 348 25.18 -7.42 13.95
N ALA A 349 24.34 -6.42 14.17
CA ALA A 349 23.25 -6.09 13.25
C ALA A 349 23.78 -5.40 12.00
N VAL A 350 24.79 -4.52 12.13
CA VAL A 350 25.46 -3.84 10.99
C VAL A 350 26.13 -4.86 10.08
N GLU A 351 26.91 -5.79 10.66
CA GLU A 351 27.57 -6.85 9.91
C GLU A 351 26.57 -7.76 9.18
N LYS A 352 25.52 -8.23 9.88
CA LYS A 352 24.45 -9.03 9.26
C LYS A 352 23.69 -8.29 8.16
N PHE A 353 23.47 -6.99 8.32
CA PHE A 353 22.86 -6.16 7.28
C PHE A 353 23.78 -6.08 6.07
N TRP A 354 25.08 -5.78 6.29
CA TRP A 354 26.05 -5.69 5.21
C TRP A 354 26.16 -6.99 4.42
N ASP A 355 26.29 -8.13 5.10
CA ASP A 355 26.44 -9.44 4.46
C ASP A 355 25.21 -9.83 3.62
N LYS A 356 24.01 -9.54 4.14
CA LYS A 356 22.75 -9.84 3.46
C LYS A 356 22.38 -8.83 2.38
N SER A 357 22.99 -7.65 2.40
CA SER A 357 22.69 -6.61 1.42
C SER A 357 23.20 -7.01 0.04
N VAL A 358 22.39 -6.80 -0.96
CA VAL A 358 22.79 -6.88 -2.37
C VAL A 358 23.13 -5.46 -2.81
N ALA A 359 24.22 -5.29 -3.58
CA ALA A 359 24.56 -4.02 -4.19
C ALA A 359 23.36 -3.51 -5.01
N GLY A 360 22.83 -2.34 -4.65
CA GLY A 360 21.67 -1.75 -5.29
C GLY A 360 22.06 -0.84 -6.46
N ASN A 361 21.08 -0.07 -6.95
CA ASN A 361 21.29 0.91 -8.04
C ASN A 361 21.94 2.23 -7.56
N TYR A 362 22.53 2.25 -6.37
CA TYR A 362 23.22 3.41 -5.82
C TYR A 362 24.63 3.52 -6.39
N THR A 363 25.09 4.75 -6.61
CA THR A 363 26.39 5.05 -7.22
C THR A 363 27.16 6.13 -6.44
N MET A 364 28.42 6.38 -6.84
CA MET A 364 29.18 7.53 -6.35
C MET A 364 28.42 8.85 -6.55
N GLY A 365 27.62 8.97 -7.61
CA GLY A 365 26.76 10.12 -7.87
C GLY A 365 25.72 10.32 -6.77
N THR A 366 25.12 9.25 -6.27
CA THR A 366 24.17 9.27 -5.15
C THR A 366 24.82 9.79 -3.88
N LEU A 367 26.01 9.27 -3.55
CA LEU A 367 26.77 9.71 -2.38
C LEU A 367 27.15 11.21 -2.46
N ARG A 368 27.59 11.65 -3.62
CA ARG A 368 27.89 13.08 -3.87
C ARG A 368 26.66 13.97 -3.73
N TYR A 369 25.53 13.52 -4.25
CA TYR A 369 24.27 14.24 -4.12
C TYR A 369 23.85 14.41 -2.66
N TRP A 370 23.87 13.33 -1.88
CA TRP A 370 23.55 13.40 -0.45
C TRP A 370 24.54 14.29 0.32
N ALA A 371 25.82 14.16 0.04
CA ALA A 371 26.85 15.01 0.66
C ALA A 371 26.65 16.49 0.37
N LYS A 372 26.27 16.84 -0.87
CA LYS A 372 25.96 18.21 -1.27
C LYS A 372 24.65 18.71 -0.67
N GLN A 373 23.64 17.86 -0.59
CA GLN A 373 22.34 18.19 0.02
C GLN A 373 22.48 18.46 1.52
N ASP A 374 23.23 17.60 2.23
CA ASP A 374 23.33 17.66 3.69
C ASP A 374 24.27 18.77 4.17
N ASN A 375 25.34 19.05 3.43
CA ASN A 375 26.31 20.09 3.79
C ASN A 375 27.01 20.68 2.54
N PRO A 376 26.36 21.61 1.83
CA PRO A 376 26.90 22.19 0.58
C PRO A 376 28.29 22.81 0.73
N GLU A 377 28.50 23.58 1.79
CA GLU A 377 29.79 24.27 2.00
C GLU A 377 30.95 23.30 2.26
N LYS A 378 30.71 22.27 3.05
CA LYS A 378 31.70 21.23 3.32
C LYS A 378 31.93 20.36 2.10
N TYR A 379 30.87 20.03 1.35
CA TYR A 379 30.96 19.32 0.08
C TYR A 379 31.86 20.05 -0.93
N ASP A 380 31.64 21.36 -1.12
CA ASP A 380 32.46 22.17 -2.03
C ASP A 380 33.94 22.19 -1.62
N LYS A 381 34.22 22.31 -0.30
CA LYS A 381 35.59 22.22 0.23
C LYS A 381 36.25 20.85 -0.01
N VAL A 382 35.46 19.76 0.18
CA VAL A 382 35.92 18.39 -0.10
C VAL A 382 36.19 18.25 -1.60
N CYS A 383 35.26 18.67 -2.44
CA CYS A 383 35.46 18.65 -3.89
C CYS A 383 36.67 19.46 -4.30
N ASP A 384 36.89 20.64 -3.72
CA ASP A 384 38.08 21.48 -4.01
C ASP A 384 39.40 20.85 -3.55
N LYS A 385 39.39 20.15 -2.39
CA LYS A 385 40.56 19.42 -1.88
C LYS A 385 40.94 18.25 -2.79
N TYR A 386 39.94 17.48 -3.27
CA TYR A 386 40.14 16.30 -4.10
C TYR A 386 40.13 16.57 -5.61
N LYS A 387 39.88 17.80 -6.03
CA LYS A 387 40.10 18.24 -7.42
C LYS A 387 41.52 17.95 -7.97
N LYS A 388 42.49 17.67 -7.11
CA LYS A 388 43.84 17.18 -7.51
C LYS A 388 43.83 15.76 -8.11
N TYR A 389 42.84 14.94 -7.81
CA TYR A 389 42.68 13.53 -8.26
C TYR A 389 41.45 13.29 -9.10
N ASP A 390 40.60 14.32 -9.27
CA ASP A 390 39.41 14.24 -10.10
C ASP A 390 39.80 14.52 -11.57
N MET A 391 39.17 13.81 -12.50
CA MET A 391 39.31 14.01 -13.94
C MET A 391 39.05 15.46 -14.37
N SER A 392 38.39 16.30 -13.53
CA SER A 392 38.19 17.73 -13.73
C SER A 392 39.50 18.52 -13.81
N ASN A 393 40.63 17.93 -13.46
CA ASN A 393 41.97 18.57 -13.57
C ASN A 393 42.93 17.82 -14.54
N THR A 394 42.45 16.82 -15.25
CA THR A 394 43.21 16.11 -16.27
C THR A 394 42.72 16.45 -17.66
N LEU A 395 43.62 16.52 -18.61
CA LEU A 395 43.30 16.62 -20.03
C LEU A 395 43.25 15.22 -20.62
N PRO A 396 42.50 14.98 -21.71
CA PRO A 396 42.54 13.70 -22.42
C PRO A 396 43.99 13.29 -22.73
N VAL A 397 44.29 12.00 -22.59
CA VAL A 397 45.65 11.48 -22.82
C VAL A 397 46.02 11.59 -24.28
N GLU A 398 45.08 11.30 -25.15
CA GLU A 398 45.20 11.44 -26.60
C GLU A 398 44.06 12.31 -27.12
N TRP A 399 44.28 12.94 -28.30
CA TRP A 399 43.34 13.87 -28.91
C TRP A 399 42.57 13.24 -30.10
N ASP A 400 42.38 11.93 -30.07
CA ASP A 400 41.51 11.22 -30.99
C ASP A 400 40.06 11.26 -30.53
N GLY A 401 39.13 10.93 -31.44
CA GLY A 401 37.70 11.08 -31.18
C GLY A 401 37.17 10.12 -30.10
N ASP A 402 37.77 8.97 -29.96
CA ASP A 402 37.33 7.93 -29.00
C ASP A 402 37.76 8.25 -27.56
N THR A 403 39.07 8.63 -27.38
CA THR A 403 39.61 9.05 -26.09
C THR A 403 38.91 10.32 -25.58
N ILE A 404 38.60 11.26 -26.47
CA ILE A 404 37.86 12.49 -26.10
C ILE A 404 36.43 12.15 -25.74
N ALA A 405 35.78 11.22 -26.45
CA ALA A 405 34.40 10.76 -26.15
C ALA A 405 34.33 10.04 -24.79
N LEU A 406 35.32 9.20 -24.47
CA LEU A 406 35.44 8.56 -23.18
C LEU A 406 35.59 9.58 -22.05
N ASP A 407 36.51 10.56 -22.20
CA ASP A 407 36.70 11.63 -21.22
C ASP A 407 35.44 12.48 -21.05
N PHE A 408 34.78 12.84 -22.15
CA PHE A 408 33.51 13.57 -22.14
C PHE A 408 32.43 12.78 -21.39
N SER A 409 32.26 11.47 -21.70
CA SER A 409 31.24 10.63 -21.11
C SER A 409 31.47 10.42 -19.60
N LYS A 410 32.72 10.28 -19.18
CA LYS A 410 33.09 10.18 -17.76
C LYS A 410 32.80 11.47 -16.98
N ARG A 411 32.94 12.66 -17.60
CA ARG A 411 32.65 13.94 -16.96
C ARG A 411 31.16 14.22 -16.83
N TYR A 412 30.38 13.79 -17.81
CA TYR A 412 28.99 14.23 -17.98
C TYR A 412 27.98 13.07 -18.03
N PHE A 413 28.29 11.95 -17.35
CA PHE A 413 27.40 10.79 -17.22
C PHE A 413 26.07 11.14 -16.53
N ASP A 414 26.01 12.22 -15.72
CA ASP A 414 24.83 12.75 -15.05
C ASP A 414 24.06 13.77 -15.91
N LYS A 415 24.56 14.04 -17.12
CA LYS A 415 23.97 14.99 -18.07
C LYS A 415 23.46 14.35 -19.35
N PHE A 416 24.03 13.21 -19.75
CA PHE A 416 23.67 12.50 -20.98
C PHE A 416 23.54 11.00 -20.74
N ILE A 417 22.48 10.42 -21.29
CA ILE A 417 22.21 8.96 -21.30
C ILE A 417 21.88 8.59 -22.72
N TYR A 418 22.46 7.48 -23.21
CA TYR A 418 22.05 6.88 -24.48
C TYR A 418 21.37 5.55 -24.23
N GLN A 419 20.10 5.42 -24.62
CA GLN A 419 19.32 4.19 -24.44
C GLN A 419 18.34 4.01 -25.60
N ASN A 420 18.15 2.79 -26.05
CA ASN A 420 17.18 2.45 -27.11
C ASN A 420 17.32 3.30 -28.39
N LYS A 421 18.55 3.67 -28.76
CA LYS A 421 18.91 4.55 -29.91
C LYS A 421 18.51 6.02 -29.71
N ILE A 422 18.10 6.42 -28.53
CA ILE A 422 17.74 7.78 -28.18
C ILE A 422 18.80 8.34 -27.22
N MET A 423 19.26 9.56 -27.47
CA MET A 423 20.06 10.32 -26.54
C MET A 423 19.15 11.16 -25.64
N TYR A 424 19.33 11.06 -24.34
CA TYR A 424 18.63 11.88 -23.35
C TYR A 424 19.59 12.90 -22.74
N TYR A 425 19.09 14.08 -22.50
CA TYR A 425 19.82 15.20 -21.87
C TYR A 425 19.09 15.66 -20.61
N PHE A 426 19.80 15.76 -19.49
CA PHE A 426 19.25 16.32 -18.25
C PHE A 426 19.33 17.85 -18.30
N ASN A 427 18.18 18.51 -18.45
CA ASN A 427 18.08 19.96 -18.56
C ASN A 427 18.21 20.74 -17.24
N GLY A 428 18.35 20.03 -16.12
CA GLY A 428 18.41 20.58 -14.77
C GLY A 428 17.18 20.27 -13.92
N VAL A 429 16.10 19.75 -14.54
CA VAL A 429 14.85 19.36 -13.89
C VAL A 429 14.47 17.93 -14.23
N TYR A 430 14.51 17.58 -15.49
CA TYR A 430 14.12 16.26 -16.01
C TYR A 430 14.98 15.87 -17.22
N TRP A 431 14.85 14.63 -17.67
CA TRP A 431 15.53 14.11 -18.86
C TRP A 431 14.64 14.32 -20.08
N GLU A 432 15.15 15.01 -21.07
CA GLU A 432 14.49 15.23 -22.36
C GLU A 432 15.23 14.51 -23.49
N GLU A 433 14.51 14.08 -24.49
CA GLU A 433 15.12 13.52 -25.70
C GLU A 433 15.95 14.61 -26.41
N ASP A 434 17.21 14.30 -26.72
CA ASP A 434 18.09 15.20 -27.46
C ASP A 434 17.89 15.01 -28.97
N ASP A 435 16.87 15.67 -29.48
CA ASP A 435 16.51 15.60 -30.88
C ASP A 435 17.65 16.10 -31.78
N GLU A 436 17.94 15.34 -32.83
CA GLU A 436 19.08 15.58 -33.74
C GLU A 436 20.45 15.73 -33.04
N LEU A 437 20.55 15.33 -31.76
CA LEU A 437 21.78 15.42 -30.96
C LEU A 437 22.30 16.89 -30.83
N LEU A 438 21.36 17.83 -30.78
CA LEU A 438 21.70 19.26 -30.72
C LEU A 438 22.28 19.69 -29.35
N ASN A 439 21.70 19.17 -28.27
CA ASN A 439 22.15 19.49 -26.91
C ASN A 439 23.57 18.98 -26.65
N ILE A 440 23.87 17.72 -26.97
CA ILE A 440 25.22 17.16 -26.77
C ILE A 440 26.26 17.89 -27.65
N LYS A 441 25.96 18.21 -28.91
CA LYS A 441 26.84 18.95 -29.78
C LYS A 441 27.08 20.38 -29.30
N SER A 442 26.04 21.05 -28.81
CA SER A 442 26.14 22.38 -28.20
C SER A 442 26.96 22.31 -26.91
N PHE A 443 26.75 21.31 -26.08
CA PHE A 443 27.45 21.13 -24.82
C PHE A 443 28.95 20.87 -25.02
N ILE A 444 29.32 20.07 -26.02
CA ILE A 444 30.73 19.87 -26.41
C ILE A 444 31.36 21.20 -26.79
N SER A 445 30.63 22.03 -27.56
CA SER A 445 31.17 23.32 -28.04
C SER A 445 31.35 24.39 -26.96
N ASN A 446 30.42 24.47 -26.03
CA ASN A 446 30.32 25.56 -25.07
C ASN A 446 30.85 25.16 -23.68
N ASN A 447 30.49 24.02 -23.14
CA ASN A 447 30.79 23.57 -21.78
C ASN A 447 32.10 22.79 -21.72
N TYR A 448 32.18 21.69 -22.45
CA TYR A 448 33.35 20.81 -22.41
C TYR A 448 34.63 21.50 -22.93
N LYS A 449 34.56 22.19 -24.06
CA LYS A 449 35.68 22.97 -24.57
C LYS A 449 36.16 24.02 -23.54
N ARG A 450 35.26 24.77 -22.93
CA ARG A 450 35.57 25.75 -21.90
C ARG A 450 36.24 25.12 -20.69
N GLU A 451 35.75 23.98 -20.24
CA GLU A 451 36.34 23.25 -19.13
C GLU A 451 37.76 22.77 -19.45
N LEU A 452 37.98 22.13 -20.60
CA LEU A 452 39.31 21.71 -21.02
C LEU A 452 40.29 22.86 -21.13
N ARG A 453 39.86 24.02 -21.63
CA ARG A 453 40.69 25.23 -21.67
C ARG A 453 41.07 25.71 -20.29
N ASN A 454 40.11 25.76 -19.37
CA ASN A 454 40.39 26.16 -17.99
C ASN A 454 41.38 25.20 -17.32
N ILE A 455 41.27 23.91 -17.56
CA ILE A 455 42.21 22.89 -17.08
C ILE A 455 43.59 23.12 -17.72
N ASN A 456 43.67 23.32 -19.04
CA ASN A 456 44.92 23.60 -19.75
C ASN A 456 45.65 24.79 -19.15
N ILE A 457 44.96 25.89 -18.94
CA ILE A 457 45.50 27.12 -18.35
C ILE A 457 45.98 26.86 -16.90
N LYS A 458 45.20 26.17 -16.09
CA LYS A 458 45.59 25.88 -14.70
C LYS A 458 46.85 25.00 -14.64
N ILE A 459 46.96 23.95 -15.42
CA ILE A 459 48.12 23.06 -15.44
C ILE A 459 49.34 23.79 -15.98
N ARG A 460 49.17 24.59 -17.04
CA ARG A 460 50.24 25.45 -17.57
C ARG A 460 50.81 26.39 -16.50
N ASN A 461 49.93 27.19 -15.84
CA ASN A 461 50.34 28.12 -14.80
C ASN A 461 51.02 27.42 -13.62
N TYR A 462 50.52 26.25 -13.20
CA TYR A 462 51.15 25.46 -12.15
C TYR A 462 52.56 25.01 -12.56
N LYS A 463 52.77 24.53 -13.79
CA LYS A 463 54.08 24.11 -14.27
C LYS A 463 55.05 25.30 -14.41
N LEU A 464 54.59 26.43 -14.92
CA LEU A 464 55.37 27.64 -15.01
C LEU A 464 55.82 28.19 -13.64
N SER A 465 54.97 28.05 -12.61
CA SER A 465 55.33 28.45 -11.24
C SER A 465 56.41 27.57 -10.58
N LYS A 466 56.77 26.45 -11.18
CA LYS A 466 57.74 25.46 -10.65
C LYS A 466 59.14 25.58 -11.26
N THR A 467 59.32 26.48 -12.26
CA THR A 467 60.61 26.64 -12.96
C THR A 467 60.90 28.07 -13.30
N ASN A 468 62.15 28.45 -13.21
CA ASN A 468 62.67 29.78 -13.67
C ASN A 468 63.62 29.61 -14.85
N ASN A 469 63.79 28.36 -15.39
CA ASN A 469 64.65 28.10 -16.55
C ASN A 469 63.97 28.55 -17.85
N PRO A 470 64.54 29.52 -18.60
CA PRO A 470 63.95 30.10 -19.82
C PRO A 470 63.69 29.06 -20.91
N GLY A 471 64.55 28.01 -21.05
CA GLY A 471 64.35 26.95 -22.03
C GLY A 471 63.15 26.06 -21.66
N VAL A 472 63.01 25.69 -20.37
CA VAL A 472 61.91 24.88 -19.88
C VAL A 472 60.59 25.68 -19.91
N ILE A 473 60.63 27.00 -19.68
CA ILE A 473 59.45 27.85 -19.80
C ILE A 473 58.94 27.81 -21.24
N LYS A 474 59.83 27.97 -22.22
CA LYS A 474 59.48 27.93 -23.64
C LYS A 474 58.88 26.58 -24.05
N ASP A 475 59.50 25.49 -23.63
CA ASP A 475 58.98 24.14 -23.94
C ASP A 475 57.58 23.89 -23.33
N ILE A 476 57.35 24.43 -22.11
CA ILE A 476 56.02 24.37 -21.48
C ILE A 476 55.03 25.19 -22.31
N GLU A 477 55.36 26.41 -22.67
CA GLU A 477 54.47 27.29 -23.43
C GLU A 477 54.09 26.66 -24.77
N GLU A 478 55.04 26.18 -25.55
CA GLU A 478 54.83 25.55 -26.84
C GLU A 478 53.96 24.28 -26.69
N SER A 479 54.23 23.45 -25.69
CA SER A 479 53.42 22.23 -25.40
C SER A 479 51.95 22.55 -25.09
N TYR A 480 51.68 23.62 -24.33
CA TYR A 480 50.33 23.97 -23.96
C TYR A 480 49.59 24.80 -25.04
N GLU A 481 50.28 25.45 -25.94
CA GLU A 481 49.72 26.03 -27.17
C GLU A 481 49.25 24.95 -28.15
N ILE A 482 50.00 23.87 -28.31
CA ILE A 482 49.60 22.69 -29.10
C ILE A 482 48.31 22.09 -28.50
N LYS A 483 48.23 21.93 -27.17
CA LYS A 483 47.04 21.43 -26.51
C LYS A 483 45.82 22.34 -26.70
N ASP A 484 46.01 23.68 -26.65
CA ASP A 484 44.90 24.61 -26.91
C ASP A 484 44.42 24.54 -28.36
N ALA A 485 45.33 24.30 -29.32
CA ALA A 485 44.95 24.05 -30.69
C ALA A 485 44.12 22.76 -30.85
N CYS A 486 44.50 21.67 -30.12
CA CYS A 486 43.74 20.44 -30.07
C CYS A 486 42.34 20.69 -29.47
N ILE A 487 42.24 21.34 -28.31
CA ILE A 487 40.99 21.74 -27.67
C ILE A 487 40.10 22.56 -28.61
N SER A 488 40.72 23.45 -29.36
CA SER A 488 39.98 24.25 -30.36
C SER A 488 39.44 23.44 -31.51
N SER A 489 40.12 22.36 -31.88
CA SER A 489 39.72 21.47 -32.98
C SER A 489 38.49 20.64 -32.69
N ILE A 490 38.17 20.32 -31.42
CA ILE A 490 37.01 19.50 -31.04
C ILE A 490 35.69 20.12 -31.47
N THR A 491 35.64 21.42 -31.68
CA THR A 491 34.43 22.14 -32.11
C THR A 491 34.21 22.16 -33.60
N LYS A 492 35.16 21.65 -34.40
CA LYS A 492 34.91 21.42 -35.84
C LYS A 492 33.76 20.45 -36.01
N LEU A 493 32.92 20.67 -37.03
CA LEU A 493 31.70 19.84 -37.21
C LEU A 493 31.99 18.34 -37.30
N SER A 494 33.02 17.96 -38.09
CA SER A 494 33.45 16.56 -38.22
C SER A 494 33.88 15.96 -36.88
N SER A 495 34.69 16.69 -36.10
CA SER A 495 35.14 16.23 -34.78
C SER A 495 33.98 16.10 -33.81
N LYS A 496 33.09 17.10 -33.75
CA LYS A 496 31.89 17.04 -32.92
C LYS A 496 31.00 15.81 -33.21
N ASN A 497 30.74 15.56 -34.49
CA ASN A 497 29.93 14.43 -34.91
C ASN A 497 30.61 13.14 -34.49
N HIS A 498 31.91 12.99 -34.71
CA HIS A 498 32.67 11.81 -34.35
C HIS A 498 32.68 11.58 -32.82
N ILE A 499 32.97 12.63 -32.02
CA ILE A 499 32.92 12.57 -30.55
C ILE A 499 31.50 12.16 -30.08
N THR A 500 30.47 12.77 -30.67
CA THR A 500 29.07 12.43 -30.32
C THR A 500 28.75 10.96 -30.61
N ASP A 501 29.18 10.45 -31.76
CA ASP A 501 28.92 9.06 -32.15
C ASP A 501 29.69 8.08 -31.28
N CYS A 502 30.95 8.34 -30.95
CA CYS A 502 31.73 7.54 -30.02
C CYS A 502 31.15 7.61 -28.58
N SER A 503 30.65 8.77 -28.14
CA SER A 503 30.04 8.93 -26.81
C SER A 503 28.82 8.04 -26.61
N LYS A 504 28.09 7.67 -27.66
CA LYS A 504 26.96 6.71 -27.58
C LYS A 504 27.37 5.35 -27.01
N LEU A 505 28.61 4.90 -27.22
CA LEU A 505 29.14 3.67 -26.67
C LEU A 505 29.30 3.75 -25.16
N TYR A 506 29.83 4.85 -24.66
CA TYR A 506 30.17 5.06 -23.26
C TYR A 506 29.01 5.54 -22.41
N LEU A 507 28.03 6.25 -23.01
CA LEU A 507 26.81 6.75 -22.37
C LEU A 507 25.68 5.73 -22.45
N ASN A 508 25.89 4.58 -23.12
CA ASN A 508 24.88 3.56 -23.28
C ASN A 508 24.61 2.86 -21.94
N ASN A 509 23.44 3.10 -21.39
CA ASN A 509 23.00 2.46 -20.16
C ASN A 509 21.63 1.85 -20.35
N LYS A 510 21.59 0.50 -20.45
CA LYS A 510 20.37 -0.27 -20.63
C LYS A 510 19.63 -0.56 -19.32
N ASP A 511 20.26 -0.30 -18.20
CA ASP A 511 19.77 -0.67 -16.87
C ASP A 511 18.94 0.44 -16.22
N ILE A 512 18.88 1.61 -16.83
CA ILE A 512 18.07 2.72 -16.38
C ILE A 512 16.62 2.50 -16.77
N GLU A 513 15.74 2.54 -15.77
CA GLU A 513 14.30 2.62 -15.97
C GLU A 513 13.86 4.06 -15.68
N PHE A 514 13.30 4.71 -16.71
CA PHE A 514 12.76 6.06 -16.59
C PHE A 514 11.39 6.06 -15.93
N ASP A 515 11.05 7.17 -15.24
CA ASP A 515 9.73 7.46 -14.65
C ASP A 515 9.24 6.40 -13.67
N THR A 516 10.15 5.87 -12.84
CA THR A 516 9.85 4.86 -11.80
C THR A 516 9.49 5.47 -10.44
N LYS A 517 9.42 6.80 -10.32
CA LYS A 517 9.11 7.53 -9.08
C LYS A 517 7.66 8.01 -9.09
N PRO A 518 6.67 7.19 -8.68
CA PRO A 518 5.27 7.50 -8.86
C PRO A 518 4.80 8.73 -8.08
N TYR A 519 5.45 9.03 -6.96
CA TYR A 519 5.08 10.15 -6.09
C TYR A 519 5.66 11.51 -6.50
N LEU A 520 6.52 11.55 -7.51
CA LEU A 520 7.07 12.81 -8.00
C LEU A 520 6.20 13.38 -9.11
N PHE A 521 5.73 14.60 -8.92
CA PHE A 521 5.03 15.35 -9.96
C PHE A 521 5.96 16.37 -10.57
N CYS A 522 6.28 16.22 -11.85
CA CYS A 522 7.26 17.03 -12.54
C CYS A 522 6.60 18.16 -13.36
N PHE A 523 6.85 19.40 -12.94
CA PHE A 523 6.65 20.58 -13.79
C PHE A 523 7.89 20.79 -14.67
N LYS A 524 7.80 21.61 -15.72
CA LYS A 524 8.97 21.89 -16.56
C LYS A 524 10.12 22.57 -15.81
N ASN A 525 9.84 23.28 -14.75
CA ASN A 525 10.80 24.09 -13.99
C ASN A 525 11.04 23.65 -12.54
N LYS A 526 10.21 22.78 -11.98
CA LYS A 526 10.28 22.34 -10.58
C LYS A 526 9.73 20.91 -10.45
N VAL A 527 10.11 20.22 -9.37
CA VAL A 527 9.58 18.89 -9.03
C VAL A 527 8.92 18.94 -7.66
N TRP A 528 7.69 18.42 -7.58
CA TRP A 528 6.92 18.33 -6.35
C TRP A 528 6.91 16.90 -5.82
N ASP A 529 7.20 16.71 -4.55
CA ASP A 529 7.04 15.44 -3.86
C ASP A 529 5.66 15.39 -3.20
N LEU A 530 4.76 14.61 -3.79
CA LEU A 530 3.38 14.47 -3.32
C LEU A 530 3.31 13.91 -1.89
N THR A 531 4.26 13.09 -1.48
CA THR A 531 4.27 12.48 -0.15
C THR A 531 4.64 13.48 0.94
N LYS A 532 5.50 14.45 0.60
CA LYS A 532 5.91 15.50 1.51
C LYS A 532 5.05 16.76 1.41
N GLY A 533 4.41 16.99 0.26
CA GLY A 533 3.66 18.19 -0.02
C GLY A 533 4.56 19.43 -0.21
N GLU A 534 5.75 19.26 -0.79
CA GLU A 534 6.73 20.32 -0.99
C GLU A 534 7.54 20.16 -2.29
N PHE A 535 8.15 21.24 -2.75
CA PHE A 535 9.12 21.18 -3.83
C PHE A 535 10.44 20.60 -3.37
N ILE A 536 10.99 19.73 -4.21
CA ILE A 536 12.32 19.14 -4.01
C ILE A 536 13.30 19.67 -5.06
N ILE A 537 14.60 19.57 -4.74
CA ILE A 537 15.67 19.86 -5.71
C ILE A 537 15.68 18.74 -6.75
N PRO A 538 15.52 19.05 -8.06
CA PRO A 538 15.56 18.05 -9.10
C PRO A 538 16.86 17.26 -9.12
N ASN A 539 16.77 15.95 -9.23
CA ASN A 539 17.91 15.04 -9.22
C ASN A 539 17.97 14.23 -10.53
N PRO A 540 19.08 14.22 -11.27
CA PRO A 540 19.21 13.40 -12.48
C PRO A 540 18.98 11.91 -12.21
N LEU A 541 19.23 11.42 -11.00
CA LEU A 541 19.00 10.02 -10.62
C LEU A 541 17.53 9.64 -10.37
N ASP A 542 16.63 10.61 -10.41
CA ASP A 542 15.19 10.32 -10.40
C ASP A 542 14.68 9.85 -11.76
N TYR A 543 15.51 10.01 -12.80
CA TYR A 543 15.26 9.53 -14.17
C TYR A 543 13.88 9.87 -14.72
N MET A 544 13.40 11.09 -14.42
CA MET A 544 12.10 11.54 -14.91
C MET A 544 12.21 12.07 -16.34
N THR A 545 11.34 11.57 -17.23
CA THR A 545 11.21 12.07 -18.61
C THR A 545 9.86 12.74 -18.84
N ILE A 546 8.82 12.32 -18.09
CA ILE A 546 7.46 12.82 -18.24
C ILE A 546 7.26 14.03 -17.33
N THR A 547 6.71 15.10 -17.88
CA THR A 547 6.32 16.31 -17.14
C THR A 547 4.86 16.62 -17.42
N CYS A 548 4.24 17.48 -16.61
CA CYS A 548 2.90 17.99 -16.91
C CYS A 548 2.85 18.91 -18.15
N GLY A 549 4.01 19.28 -18.72
CA GLY A 549 4.12 20.07 -19.95
C GLY A 549 4.09 21.59 -19.78
N TYR A 550 3.98 22.10 -18.55
CA TYR A 550 3.98 23.52 -18.25
C TYR A 550 4.84 23.87 -17.01
N ASN A 551 5.18 25.14 -16.85
CA ASN A 551 5.92 25.63 -15.70
C ASN A 551 4.97 25.81 -14.50
N TYR A 552 5.48 25.55 -13.30
CA TYR A 552 4.83 25.99 -12.08
C TYR A 552 5.08 27.51 -11.92
N GLU A 553 4.00 28.25 -11.72
CA GLU A 553 4.02 29.67 -11.40
C GLU A 553 3.37 29.89 -10.03
N GLU A 554 3.98 30.71 -9.21
CA GLU A 554 3.41 31.07 -7.92
C GLU A 554 2.23 32.02 -8.13
N ASP A 555 1.14 31.78 -7.43
CA ASP A 555 -0.09 32.59 -7.50
C ASP A 555 -0.30 33.31 -6.17
N GLU A 556 -0.15 34.62 -6.17
CA GLU A 556 -0.31 35.45 -4.97
C GLU A 556 -1.75 35.39 -4.39
N GLU A 557 -2.74 35.02 -5.20
CA GLU A 557 -4.15 34.90 -4.80
C GLU A 557 -4.58 33.47 -4.52
N ILE A 558 -3.62 32.53 -4.38
CA ILE A 558 -3.88 31.08 -4.26
C ILE A 558 -4.92 30.76 -3.18
N GLU A 559 -4.84 31.36 -2.01
CA GLU A 559 -5.76 31.10 -0.90
C GLU A 559 -7.19 31.50 -1.24
N THR A 560 -7.36 32.67 -1.86
CA THR A 560 -8.69 33.14 -2.32
C THR A 560 -9.26 32.20 -3.38
N LYS A 561 -8.43 31.77 -4.31
CA LYS A 561 -8.83 30.83 -5.38
C LYS A 561 -9.10 29.43 -4.86
N LEU A 562 -8.43 28.98 -3.79
CA LEU A 562 -8.74 27.71 -3.11
C LEU A 562 -10.14 27.73 -2.49
N ILE A 563 -10.55 28.84 -1.87
CA ILE A 563 -11.91 29.01 -1.36
C ILE A 563 -12.93 28.98 -2.49
N GLN A 564 -12.62 29.61 -3.63
CA GLN A 564 -13.50 29.60 -4.81
C GLN A 564 -13.58 28.20 -5.43
N MET A 565 -12.48 27.44 -5.42
CA MET A 565 -12.45 26.04 -5.86
C MET A 565 -13.30 25.16 -4.96
N ASP A 566 -13.19 25.30 -3.64
CA ASP A 566 -14.04 24.57 -2.70
C ASP A 566 -15.52 24.87 -2.91
N LYS A 567 -15.87 26.14 -3.14
CA LYS A 567 -17.24 26.54 -3.45
C LYS A 567 -17.73 25.92 -4.77
N LEU A 568 -16.90 25.91 -5.81
CA LEU A 568 -17.25 25.26 -7.09
C LEU A 568 -17.52 23.77 -6.90
N LEU A 569 -16.60 23.07 -6.24
CA LEU A 569 -16.74 21.63 -5.99
C LEU A 569 -17.92 21.32 -5.08
N SER A 570 -18.17 22.13 -4.05
CA SER A 570 -19.35 22.00 -3.17
C SER A 570 -20.67 22.29 -3.90
N THR A 571 -20.65 23.09 -4.98
CA THR A 571 -21.84 23.29 -5.82
C THR A 571 -22.03 22.10 -6.79
N ILE A 572 -20.96 21.49 -7.29
CA ILE A 572 -21.03 20.30 -8.16
C ILE A 572 -21.44 19.07 -7.34
N PHE A 573 -20.89 18.92 -6.15
CA PHE A 573 -21.19 17.86 -5.17
C PHE A 573 -21.76 18.50 -3.89
N PRO A 574 -23.07 18.71 -3.79
CA PRO A 574 -23.68 19.37 -2.63
C PRO A 574 -23.58 18.55 -1.34
N VAL A 575 -23.43 17.23 -1.45
CA VAL A 575 -23.25 16.35 -0.31
C VAL A 575 -21.75 16.25 -0.01
N LYS A 576 -21.36 16.68 1.19
CA LYS A 576 -19.94 16.80 1.57
C LYS A 576 -19.19 15.48 1.47
N GLU A 577 -19.78 14.40 1.94
CA GLU A 577 -19.18 13.06 1.92
C GLU A 577 -18.89 12.58 0.49
N GLU A 578 -19.79 12.89 -0.46
CA GLU A 578 -19.61 12.56 -1.87
C GLU A 578 -18.52 13.45 -2.51
N LYS A 579 -18.46 14.74 -2.15
CA LYS A 579 -17.40 15.65 -2.56
C LYS A 579 -16.04 15.16 -2.08
N ASP A 580 -15.93 14.89 -0.79
CA ASP A 580 -14.66 14.48 -0.19
C ASP A 580 -14.19 13.14 -0.76
N TYR A 581 -15.11 12.20 -0.99
CA TYR A 581 -14.79 10.94 -1.66
C TYR A 581 -14.30 11.17 -3.11
N PHE A 582 -15.00 11.98 -3.88
CA PHE A 582 -14.60 12.30 -5.25
C PHE A 582 -13.24 12.99 -5.29
N CYS A 583 -12.95 13.92 -4.37
CA CYS A 583 -11.66 14.59 -4.27
C CYS A 583 -10.53 13.60 -3.90
N ARG A 584 -10.78 12.64 -3.02
CA ARG A 584 -9.83 11.55 -2.76
C ARG A 584 -9.54 10.74 -4.01
N VAL A 585 -10.59 10.32 -4.72
CA VAL A 585 -10.42 9.59 -5.99
C VAL A 585 -9.65 10.42 -7.01
N LEU A 586 -10.01 11.70 -7.17
CA LEU A 586 -9.36 12.58 -8.14
C LEU A 586 -7.89 12.86 -7.78
N SER A 587 -7.56 12.92 -6.49
CA SER A 587 -6.20 13.16 -6.02
C SER A 587 -5.24 12.02 -6.39
N THR A 588 -5.73 10.77 -6.53
CA THR A 588 -4.89 9.64 -6.96
C THR A 588 -4.38 9.81 -8.39
N ALA A 589 -5.08 10.59 -9.22
CA ALA A 589 -4.62 10.91 -10.58
C ALA A 589 -3.36 11.78 -10.63
N MET A 590 -2.95 12.41 -9.51
CA MET A 590 -1.66 13.12 -9.45
C MET A 590 -0.46 12.17 -9.35
N CYS A 591 -0.71 10.93 -8.97
CA CYS A 591 0.32 9.92 -8.72
C CYS A 591 0.38 8.88 -9.84
N GLY A 592 1.55 8.30 -10.07
CA GLY A 592 1.79 7.23 -11.05
C GLY A 592 1.59 5.83 -10.47
N ILE A 593 0.50 5.60 -9.74
CA ILE A 593 0.12 4.28 -9.21
C ILE A 593 -1.19 3.84 -9.84
N GLN A 594 -1.24 2.59 -10.30
CA GLN A 594 -2.46 2.02 -10.86
C GLN A 594 -3.51 1.81 -9.77
N ILE A 595 -4.69 2.39 -9.97
CA ILE A 595 -5.85 2.17 -9.12
C ILE A 595 -6.73 1.09 -9.74
N GLU A 596 -6.97 0.01 -8.99
CA GLU A 596 -7.72 -1.16 -9.45
C GLU A 596 -9.24 -0.92 -9.55
N LYS A 597 -9.65 0.31 -9.95
CA LYS A 597 -11.06 0.70 -10.05
C LYS A 597 -11.33 1.46 -11.34
N LEU A 598 -12.55 1.24 -11.85
CA LEU A 598 -13.17 2.07 -12.88
C LEU A 598 -14.22 2.96 -12.20
N PHE A 599 -14.01 4.25 -12.21
CA PHE A 599 -14.96 5.23 -11.68
C PHE A 599 -15.87 5.72 -12.81
N ILE A 600 -17.15 5.41 -12.73
CA ILE A 600 -18.16 5.85 -13.68
C ILE A 600 -18.72 7.20 -13.21
N LEU A 601 -18.39 8.26 -13.94
CA LEU A 601 -18.88 9.61 -13.68
C LEU A 601 -20.22 9.79 -14.41
N ASN A 602 -21.30 9.56 -13.69
CA ASN A 602 -22.64 9.52 -14.26
C ASN A 602 -23.43 10.80 -13.96
N GLY A 603 -24.30 11.20 -14.85
CA GLY A 603 -25.28 12.29 -14.65
C GLY A 603 -25.69 12.98 -15.94
N ASN A 604 -26.91 13.46 -15.93
CA ASN A 604 -27.52 14.15 -17.08
C ASN A 604 -26.75 15.45 -17.40
N GLY A 605 -26.53 15.77 -18.63
CA GLY A 605 -25.74 16.94 -19.06
C GLY A 605 -25.98 18.24 -18.26
N ARG A 606 -25.00 19.15 -18.27
CA ARG A 606 -24.97 20.43 -17.50
C ARG A 606 -24.87 20.26 -15.99
N ASN A 607 -24.08 19.28 -15.53
CA ASN A 607 -23.89 18.93 -14.12
C ASN A 607 -22.48 19.24 -13.59
N GLY A 608 -21.62 19.86 -14.39
CA GLY A 608 -20.26 20.22 -14.00
C GLY A 608 -19.18 19.19 -14.33
N LYS A 609 -19.54 17.96 -14.81
CA LYS A 609 -18.55 16.94 -15.19
C LYS A 609 -17.44 17.51 -16.09
N GLY A 610 -17.84 18.01 -17.28
CA GLY A 610 -16.88 18.52 -18.26
C GLY A 610 -16.04 19.72 -17.79
N VAL A 611 -16.50 20.49 -16.79
CA VAL A 611 -15.71 21.57 -16.17
C VAL A 611 -14.57 21.01 -15.33
N ILE A 612 -14.86 20.01 -14.49
CA ILE A 612 -13.85 19.39 -13.65
C ILE A 612 -12.90 18.53 -14.48
N ASP A 613 -13.42 17.81 -15.45
CA ASP A 613 -12.62 17.00 -16.34
C ASP A 613 -11.62 17.87 -17.15
N GLU A 614 -12.08 18.93 -17.82
CA GLU A 614 -11.22 19.83 -18.59
C GLU A 614 -10.16 20.50 -17.70
N LEU A 615 -10.54 20.91 -16.48
CA LEU A 615 -9.60 21.49 -15.51
C LEU A 615 -8.57 20.44 -15.02
N THR A 616 -9.01 19.22 -14.75
CA THR A 616 -8.13 18.12 -14.32
C THR A 616 -7.14 17.73 -15.43
N MET A 617 -7.62 17.59 -16.65
CA MET A 617 -6.76 17.31 -17.80
C MET A 617 -5.74 18.44 -18.03
N LYS A 618 -6.14 19.69 -17.78
CA LYS A 618 -5.23 20.83 -17.86
C LYS A 618 -4.19 20.84 -16.75
N MET A 619 -4.59 20.47 -15.53
CA MET A 619 -3.69 20.30 -14.38
C MET A 619 -2.67 19.19 -14.61
N LEU A 620 -3.12 18.03 -15.09
CA LEU A 620 -2.26 16.88 -15.33
C LEU A 620 -1.38 17.04 -16.59
N GLY A 621 -1.87 17.74 -17.60
CA GLY A 621 -1.19 17.91 -18.88
C GLY A 621 -0.80 16.56 -19.49
N ASN A 622 0.49 16.31 -19.74
CA ASN A 622 0.95 15.07 -20.37
C ASN A 622 0.70 13.80 -19.52
N TYR A 623 0.43 13.93 -18.24
CA TYR A 623 0.06 12.80 -17.38
C TYR A 623 -1.38 12.32 -17.60
N GLY A 624 -2.27 13.16 -18.14
CA GLY A 624 -3.65 12.81 -18.48
C GLY A 624 -3.78 12.33 -19.93
N LEU A 625 -4.79 11.51 -20.18
CA LEU A 625 -5.15 11.05 -21.52
C LEU A 625 -6.67 10.93 -21.67
N ASP A 626 -7.24 11.63 -22.66
CA ASP A 626 -8.57 11.32 -23.18
C ASP A 626 -8.44 10.07 -24.05
N ALA A 627 -8.80 8.93 -23.47
CA ALA A 627 -8.58 7.63 -24.10
C ALA A 627 -9.74 7.26 -25.03
N ASN A 628 -9.43 6.56 -26.12
CA ASN A 628 -10.45 6.13 -27.05
C ASN A 628 -11.42 5.13 -26.39
N ILE A 629 -12.71 5.45 -26.42
CA ILE A 629 -13.76 4.61 -25.83
C ILE A 629 -13.81 3.19 -26.42
N SER A 630 -13.40 3.01 -27.66
CA SER A 630 -13.31 1.70 -28.32
C SER A 630 -12.44 0.70 -27.55
N ILE A 631 -11.46 1.17 -26.78
CA ILE A 631 -10.59 0.33 -25.96
C ILE A 631 -11.42 -0.52 -24.98
N ILE A 632 -12.45 0.07 -24.36
CA ILE A 632 -13.26 -0.61 -23.34
C ILE A 632 -14.60 -1.12 -23.84
N THR A 633 -15.00 -0.80 -25.10
CA THR A 633 -16.27 -1.26 -25.68
C THR A 633 -16.08 -2.34 -26.73
N ASP A 634 -14.99 -2.31 -27.49
CA ASP A 634 -14.77 -3.25 -28.58
C ASP A 634 -14.17 -4.57 -28.10
N LYS A 635 -14.46 -5.63 -28.88
CA LYS A 635 -13.73 -6.89 -28.71
C LYS A 635 -12.30 -6.73 -29.23
N ARG A 636 -11.33 -7.18 -28.46
CA ARG A 636 -9.92 -7.17 -28.86
C ARG A 636 -9.73 -7.86 -30.22
N LYS A 637 -9.25 -7.12 -31.18
CA LYS A 637 -8.79 -7.66 -32.46
C LYS A 637 -7.30 -7.99 -32.36
N GLY A 638 -6.89 -9.16 -32.81
CA GLY A 638 -5.45 -9.51 -32.87
C GLY A 638 -4.74 -8.60 -33.88
N GLY A 639 -3.67 -7.92 -33.46
CA GLY A 639 -2.88 -7.02 -34.30
C GLY A 639 -2.16 -5.94 -33.52
N ALA A 640 -1.57 -4.97 -34.22
CA ALA A 640 -1.01 -3.77 -33.62
C ALA A 640 -2.16 -2.93 -33.02
N ASN A 641 -2.00 -2.53 -31.76
CA ASN A 641 -2.96 -1.67 -31.09
C ASN A 641 -2.24 -0.41 -30.59
N VAL A 642 -2.23 0.60 -31.43
CA VAL A 642 -1.57 1.89 -31.17
C VAL A 642 -2.24 2.59 -29.98
N GLU A 643 -3.56 2.53 -29.90
CA GLU A 643 -4.35 3.16 -28.82
C GLU A 643 -3.96 2.65 -27.43
N MET A 644 -3.68 1.33 -27.32
CA MET A 644 -3.22 0.75 -26.05
C MET A 644 -1.80 1.21 -25.68
N SER A 645 -0.95 1.55 -26.64
CA SER A 645 0.40 2.05 -26.36
C SER A 645 0.39 3.50 -25.84
N GLU A 646 -0.63 4.27 -26.15
CA GLU A 646 -0.80 5.64 -25.65
C GLU A 646 -1.10 5.69 -24.13
N LEU A 647 -1.59 4.57 -23.58
CA LEU A 647 -1.85 4.45 -22.14
C LEU A 647 -0.57 4.41 -21.29
N ASN A 648 0.60 4.24 -21.95
CA ASN A 648 1.86 4.05 -21.25
C ASN A 648 2.18 5.19 -20.25
N LYS A 649 2.33 4.84 -18.97
CA LYS A 649 2.69 5.75 -17.86
C LYS A 649 1.76 6.97 -17.72
N LYS A 650 0.53 6.86 -18.20
CA LYS A 650 -0.51 7.87 -17.94
C LYS A 650 -1.06 7.71 -16.53
N ARG A 651 -1.29 8.83 -15.84
CA ARG A 651 -1.79 8.87 -14.47
C ARG A 651 -3.32 8.96 -14.39
N LEU A 652 -3.94 9.51 -15.44
CA LEU A 652 -5.40 9.57 -15.57
C LEU A 652 -5.79 9.14 -16.99
N LEU A 653 -6.69 8.18 -17.08
CA LEU A 653 -7.38 7.82 -18.30
C LEU A 653 -8.85 8.24 -18.18
N VAL A 654 -9.34 9.00 -19.15
CA VAL A 654 -10.75 9.40 -19.21
C VAL A 654 -11.35 8.87 -20.51
N PHE A 655 -12.35 8.00 -20.36
CA PHE A 655 -13.16 7.51 -21.49
C PHE A 655 -14.46 8.31 -21.54
N LYS A 656 -14.84 8.81 -22.72
CA LYS A 656 -15.98 9.71 -22.89
C LYS A 656 -16.88 9.28 -24.02
N GLU A 657 -18.13 9.72 -23.95
CA GLU A 657 -19.11 9.67 -25.03
C GLU A 657 -19.25 8.28 -25.70
N PRO A 658 -19.57 7.23 -24.92
CA PRO A 658 -19.82 5.93 -25.52
C PRO A 658 -21.01 5.99 -26.50
N PRO A 659 -20.99 5.22 -27.62
CA PRO A 659 -22.17 5.02 -28.45
C PRO A 659 -23.37 4.53 -27.64
N GLU A 660 -24.59 4.86 -28.07
CA GLU A 660 -25.82 4.54 -27.31
C GLU A 660 -26.04 3.05 -27.04
N ASP A 661 -25.59 2.19 -27.97
CA ASP A 661 -25.68 0.74 -27.92
C ASP A 661 -24.38 0.05 -27.48
N ALA A 662 -23.40 0.82 -27.04
CA ALA A 662 -22.13 0.27 -26.59
C ALA A 662 -22.28 -0.55 -25.30
N THR A 663 -21.57 -1.67 -25.26
CA THR A 663 -21.48 -2.53 -24.06
C THR A 663 -20.06 -2.54 -23.51
N MET A 664 -19.95 -2.59 -22.20
CA MET A 664 -18.67 -2.57 -21.50
C MET A 664 -17.98 -3.93 -21.54
N ASN A 665 -16.72 -3.96 -21.98
CA ASN A 665 -15.90 -5.16 -22.01
C ASN A 665 -15.09 -5.32 -20.69
N MET A 666 -15.62 -6.07 -19.76
CA MET A 666 -14.99 -6.25 -18.44
C MET A 666 -13.60 -6.91 -18.49
N SER A 667 -13.32 -7.73 -19.52
CA SER A 667 -11.97 -8.31 -19.67
C SER A 667 -10.93 -7.20 -19.92
N THR A 668 -11.24 -6.25 -20.79
CA THR A 668 -10.33 -5.12 -21.07
C THR A 668 -10.22 -4.18 -19.86
N ILE A 669 -11.34 -3.96 -19.16
CA ILE A 669 -11.33 -3.14 -17.94
C ILE A 669 -10.43 -3.76 -16.86
N LYS A 670 -10.54 -5.09 -16.64
CA LYS A 670 -9.64 -5.80 -15.71
C LYS A 670 -8.17 -5.66 -16.08
N ASP A 671 -7.86 -5.72 -17.37
CA ASP A 671 -6.49 -5.53 -17.82
C ASP A 671 -6.00 -4.09 -17.60
N ILE A 672 -6.82 -3.09 -17.90
CA ILE A 672 -6.45 -1.66 -17.73
C ILE A 672 -6.33 -1.26 -16.24
N THR A 673 -7.14 -1.87 -15.37
CA THR A 673 -7.19 -1.50 -13.96
C THR A 673 -6.38 -2.44 -13.04
N GLY A 674 -5.83 -3.55 -13.54
CA GLY A 674 -5.21 -4.53 -12.64
C GLY A 674 -4.01 -5.31 -13.18
N SER A 675 -3.61 -5.12 -14.45
CA SER A 675 -2.51 -5.92 -15.03
C SER A 675 -1.12 -5.31 -14.87
N GLY A 676 -1.00 -4.04 -14.44
CA GLY A 676 0.28 -3.32 -14.34
C GLY A 676 1.00 -3.15 -15.67
N ILE A 677 1.18 -4.22 -16.42
CA ILE A 677 1.85 -4.22 -17.73
C ILE A 677 0.96 -4.94 -18.74
N ILE A 678 0.76 -4.33 -19.89
CA ILE A 678 0.08 -4.93 -21.04
C ILE A 678 0.98 -4.88 -22.28
N ASN A 679 0.91 -5.93 -23.10
CA ASN A 679 1.63 -5.96 -24.37
C ASN A 679 0.88 -5.15 -25.43
N ALA A 680 1.45 -4.03 -25.86
CA ALA A 680 0.96 -3.25 -27.00
C ALA A 680 1.96 -3.32 -28.17
N ARG A 681 1.44 -3.31 -29.39
CA ARG A 681 2.26 -3.20 -30.60
C ARG A 681 2.02 -1.85 -31.24
N THR A 682 3.07 -1.08 -31.37
CA THR A 682 3.08 0.13 -32.22
C THR A 682 3.44 -0.23 -33.65
N ILE A 683 3.00 0.58 -34.61
CA ILE A 683 3.41 0.47 -36.01
C ILE A 683 4.91 0.84 -36.07
N TYR A 684 5.74 -0.04 -36.63
CA TYR A 684 7.20 0.10 -36.79
C TYR A 684 8.10 -0.05 -35.55
N LYS A 685 7.59 -0.45 -34.38
CA LYS A 685 8.43 -0.83 -33.22
C LYS A 685 8.16 -2.28 -32.84
N ASP A 686 9.18 -2.95 -32.34
CA ASP A 686 9.02 -4.25 -31.71
C ASP A 686 8.05 -4.14 -30.51
N LYS A 687 7.54 -5.28 -30.03
CA LYS A 687 6.68 -5.33 -28.84
C LYS A 687 7.23 -4.41 -27.77
N THR A 688 6.46 -3.38 -27.41
CA THR A 688 6.72 -2.54 -26.25
C THR A 688 5.74 -2.89 -25.17
N ASP A 689 6.25 -3.18 -23.99
CA ASP A 689 5.43 -3.33 -22.80
C ASP A 689 4.89 -1.94 -22.44
N THR A 690 3.57 -1.84 -22.29
CA THR A 690 2.87 -0.63 -21.85
C THR A 690 2.64 -0.76 -20.35
N GLU A 691 3.26 0.10 -19.59
CA GLU A 691 3.12 0.16 -18.13
C GLU A 691 1.91 1.02 -17.76
N LEU A 692 1.00 0.44 -16.98
CA LEU A 692 -0.24 1.09 -16.56
C LEU A 692 -0.08 1.63 -15.14
N THR A 693 -0.23 2.95 -15.00
CA THR A 693 -0.02 3.69 -13.74
C THR A 693 -1.19 4.64 -13.45
N ASN A 694 -2.39 4.24 -13.83
CA ASN A 694 -3.53 5.14 -14.00
C ASN A 694 -4.65 4.98 -12.97
N THR A 695 -5.30 6.09 -12.69
CA THR A 695 -6.71 6.16 -12.25
C THR A 695 -7.58 6.20 -13.49
N THR A 696 -8.70 5.47 -13.52
CA THR A 696 -9.53 5.30 -14.73
C THR A 696 -10.93 5.86 -14.53
N PHE A 697 -11.33 6.81 -15.36
CA PHE A 697 -12.67 7.40 -15.41
C PHE A 697 -13.41 7.00 -16.67
N LEU A 698 -14.72 6.77 -16.51
CA LEU A 698 -15.68 6.63 -17.61
C LEU A 698 -16.78 7.68 -17.45
N GLU A 699 -16.78 8.68 -18.29
CA GLU A 699 -17.79 9.74 -18.29
C GLU A 699 -19.00 9.37 -19.15
N VAL A 700 -20.18 9.30 -18.53
CA VAL A 700 -21.42 8.89 -19.19
C VAL A 700 -22.60 9.77 -18.79
N ASN A 701 -23.59 9.88 -19.67
CA ASN A 701 -24.92 10.39 -19.36
C ASN A 701 -25.90 9.25 -19.04
N LYS A 702 -25.68 8.09 -19.62
CA LYS A 702 -26.39 6.83 -19.35
C LYS A 702 -25.36 5.73 -19.11
N ARG A 703 -25.57 4.91 -18.08
CA ARG A 703 -24.70 3.78 -17.77
C ARG A 703 -24.66 2.78 -18.92
N LEU A 704 -23.48 2.27 -19.23
CA LEU A 704 -23.31 1.22 -20.24
C LEU A 704 -23.79 -0.13 -19.72
N GLU A 705 -24.31 -0.97 -20.59
CA GLU A 705 -24.56 -2.38 -20.27
C GLU A 705 -23.25 -3.16 -20.15
N ILE A 706 -23.21 -4.14 -19.24
CA ILE A 706 -22.06 -5.02 -19.06
C ILE A 706 -22.27 -6.29 -19.91
N ALA A 707 -21.40 -6.50 -20.90
CA ALA A 707 -21.54 -7.60 -21.87
C ALA A 707 -21.30 -9.00 -21.28
N SER A 708 -20.69 -9.12 -20.11
CA SER A 708 -20.30 -10.39 -19.49
C SER A 708 -21.02 -10.62 -18.16
N LYS A 709 -21.01 -11.86 -17.70
CA LYS A 709 -21.47 -12.17 -16.33
C LYS A 709 -20.61 -11.44 -15.31
N ILE A 710 -21.27 -10.86 -14.31
CA ILE A 710 -20.61 -10.12 -13.23
C ILE A 710 -19.95 -11.10 -12.25
N SER A 711 -18.71 -10.87 -11.93
CA SER A 711 -17.92 -11.59 -10.94
C SER A 711 -17.60 -10.69 -9.73
N ASN A 712 -17.15 -11.27 -8.61
CA ASN A 712 -16.67 -10.49 -7.46
C ASN A 712 -15.60 -9.46 -7.86
N ALA A 713 -14.67 -9.86 -8.71
CA ALA A 713 -13.65 -8.96 -9.22
C ALA A 713 -14.21 -7.80 -10.07
N ASP A 714 -15.40 -7.91 -10.64
CA ASP A 714 -16.09 -6.82 -11.32
C ASP A 714 -16.77 -5.89 -10.31
N ILE A 715 -17.37 -6.48 -9.27
CA ILE A 715 -18.02 -5.73 -8.18
C ILE A 715 -17.01 -4.82 -7.48
N ASP A 716 -15.84 -5.36 -7.17
CA ASP A 716 -14.79 -4.60 -6.48
C ASP A 716 -14.19 -3.48 -7.34
N ARG A 717 -14.26 -3.62 -8.68
CA ARG A 717 -13.63 -2.67 -9.63
C ARG A 717 -14.51 -1.49 -10.03
N ILE A 718 -15.81 -1.63 -9.97
CA ILE A 718 -16.73 -0.58 -10.45
C ILE A 718 -17.18 0.32 -9.32
N VAL A 719 -17.14 1.63 -9.55
CA VAL A 719 -17.68 2.64 -8.66
C VAL A 719 -18.48 3.66 -9.46
N ASP A 720 -19.77 3.79 -9.16
CA ASP A 720 -20.69 4.72 -9.86
C ASP A 720 -20.90 6.01 -9.06
N ILE A 721 -20.31 7.10 -9.53
CA ILE A 721 -20.35 8.42 -8.91
C ILE A 721 -21.39 9.29 -9.66
N LEU A 722 -22.40 9.76 -8.96
CA LEU A 722 -23.45 10.61 -9.53
C LEU A 722 -23.12 12.10 -9.37
N PHE A 723 -23.14 12.81 -10.48
CA PHE A 723 -23.14 14.26 -10.49
C PHE A 723 -24.59 14.77 -10.40
N ARG A 724 -25.06 15.08 -9.19
CA ARG A 724 -26.45 15.41 -8.91
C ARG A 724 -26.85 16.81 -9.40
N SER A 725 -25.90 17.74 -9.38
CA SER A 725 -26.18 19.14 -9.65
C SER A 725 -26.60 19.40 -11.09
N THR A 726 -27.42 20.36 -11.29
CA THR A 726 -27.87 20.84 -12.62
C THR A 726 -27.66 22.33 -12.71
N PHE A 727 -26.90 22.78 -13.70
CA PHE A 727 -26.61 24.19 -13.92
C PHE A 727 -27.49 24.75 -15.03
N LYS A 728 -28.27 25.79 -14.71
CA LYS A 728 -29.22 26.42 -15.60
C LYS A 728 -28.95 27.92 -15.74
N SER A 729 -29.45 28.55 -16.78
CA SER A 729 -29.45 30.03 -16.86
C SER A 729 -30.40 30.63 -15.82
N LYS A 730 -30.10 31.83 -15.36
CA LYS A 730 -30.94 32.58 -14.41
C LYS A 730 -32.41 32.62 -14.82
N SER A 731 -32.69 32.92 -16.10
CA SER A 731 -34.05 32.95 -16.64
C SER A 731 -34.80 31.61 -16.54
N LYS A 732 -34.05 30.47 -16.68
CA LYS A 732 -34.68 29.16 -16.52
C LYS A 732 -34.93 28.81 -15.06
N LEU A 733 -34.07 29.24 -14.14
CA LEU A 733 -34.31 29.08 -12.69
C LEU A 733 -35.52 29.88 -12.25
N GLU A 734 -35.63 31.16 -12.66
CA GLU A 734 -36.78 32.00 -12.37
C GLU A 734 -38.10 31.42 -12.95
N THR A 735 -38.02 30.76 -14.11
CA THR A 735 -39.19 30.08 -14.70
C THR A 735 -39.61 28.88 -13.86
N LEU A 736 -38.63 28.04 -13.41
CA LEU A 736 -38.89 26.89 -12.55
C LEU A 736 -39.47 27.31 -11.20
N GLU A 737 -38.92 28.36 -10.58
CA GLU A 737 -39.43 28.93 -9.34
C GLU A 737 -40.85 29.40 -9.45
N LYS A 738 -41.21 30.08 -10.56
CA LYS A 738 -42.60 30.49 -10.83
C LYS A 738 -43.56 29.33 -11.05
N GLN A 739 -43.07 28.21 -11.64
CA GLN A 739 -43.89 27.04 -11.93
C GLN A 739 -44.07 26.13 -10.72
N LEU A 740 -43.02 25.96 -9.91
CA LEU A 740 -42.98 24.98 -8.81
C LEU A 740 -43.10 25.62 -7.42
N GLY A 741 -43.03 26.95 -7.33
CA GLY A 741 -43.04 27.70 -6.07
C GLY A 741 -41.66 27.79 -5.40
N GLU A 742 -40.73 26.99 -5.83
CA GLU A 742 -39.35 26.97 -5.33
C GLU A 742 -38.38 26.49 -6.43
N ILE A 743 -37.09 26.75 -6.26
CA ILE A 743 -36.05 26.18 -7.11
C ILE A 743 -35.78 24.73 -6.62
N PRO A 744 -35.95 23.71 -7.48
CA PRO A 744 -35.71 22.34 -7.10
C PRO A 744 -34.31 22.14 -6.54
N GLU A 745 -34.17 21.25 -5.58
CA GLU A 745 -32.91 20.92 -4.93
C GLU A 745 -31.79 20.57 -5.97
N TYR A 746 -30.57 20.95 -5.70
CA TYR A 746 -29.39 20.76 -6.58
C TYR A 746 -29.47 21.49 -7.95
N ASN A 747 -30.33 22.46 -8.11
CA ASN A 747 -30.36 23.34 -9.30
C ASN A 747 -29.66 24.66 -8.98
N TYR A 748 -28.65 24.99 -9.75
CA TYR A 748 -27.81 26.17 -9.52
C TYR A 748 -27.69 27.03 -10.78
N GLU A 749 -27.40 28.31 -10.60
CA GLU A 749 -27.07 29.19 -11.72
C GLU A 749 -25.70 28.82 -12.32
N GLY A 750 -25.68 28.65 -13.65
CA GLY A 750 -24.46 28.32 -14.36
C GLY A 750 -23.59 29.56 -14.60
N ASN A 751 -22.35 29.52 -14.19
CA ASN A 751 -21.38 30.56 -14.49
C ASN A 751 -20.56 30.18 -15.75
N LYS A 752 -20.62 31.05 -16.78
CA LYS A 752 -19.95 30.85 -18.06
C LYS A 752 -18.42 30.92 -17.94
N PHE A 753 -17.89 31.59 -16.92
CA PHE A 753 -16.47 31.69 -16.66
C PHE A 753 -15.82 30.31 -16.52
N TYR A 754 -16.45 29.35 -15.86
CA TYR A 754 -15.92 28.00 -15.67
C TYR A 754 -15.76 27.18 -16.97
N LYS A 755 -16.26 27.67 -18.11
CA LYS A 755 -16.10 27.05 -19.43
C LYS A 755 -15.08 27.76 -20.31
N THR A 756 -14.32 28.69 -19.76
CA THR A 756 -13.30 29.44 -20.51
C THR A 756 -11.92 28.81 -20.35
N LYS A 757 -11.08 28.97 -21.39
CA LYS A 757 -9.66 28.60 -21.29
C LYS A 757 -8.95 29.40 -20.21
N GLU A 758 -9.39 30.62 -19.96
CA GLU A 758 -8.86 31.46 -18.90
C GLU A 758 -9.03 30.82 -17.53
N PHE A 759 -10.23 30.27 -17.25
CA PHE A 759 -10.47 29.55 -16.01
C PHE A 759 -9.51 28.35 -15.86
N THR A 760 -9.40 27.50 -16.86
CA THR A 760 -8.55 26.31 -16.75
C THR A 760 -7.08 26.66 -16.60
N GLU A 761 -6.60 27.75 -17.24
CA GLU A 761 -5.22 28.22 -17.06
C GLU A 761 -4.96 28.79 -15.66
N GLN A 762 -5.89 29.58 -15.14
CA GLN A 762 -5.74 30.22 -13.82
C GLN A 762 -5.90 29.20 -12.67
N TYR A 763 -6.73 28.18 -12.84
CA TYR A 763 -7.12 27.27 -11.75
C TYR A 763 -6.46 25.89 -11.79
N LYS A 764 -5.62 25.56 -12.81
CA LYS A 764 -4.93 24.27 -12.88
C LYS A 764 -4.01 24.03 -11.67
N ILE A 765 -3.25 25.07 -11.24
CA ILE A 765 -2.36 24.99 -10.06
C ILE A 765 -3.19 25.04 -8.77
N VAL A 766 -4.29 25.79 -8.77
CA VAL A 766 -5.23 25.84 -7.64
C VAL A 766 -5.81 24.46 -7.37
N LEU A 767 -6.27 23.75 -8.41
CA LEU A 767 -6.76 22.38 -8.27
C LEU A 767 -5.69 21.43 -7.76
N PHE A 768 -4.46 21.57 -8.24
CA PHE A 768 -3.33 20.78 -7.76
C PHE A 768 -3.12 20.92 -6.25
N HIS A 769 -3.07 22.14 -5.74
CA HIS A 769 -2.94 22.40 -4.30
C HIS A 769 -4.19 22.03 -3.52
N TYR A 770 -5.38 22.18 -4.09
CA TYR A 770 -6.63 21.79 -3.47
C TYR A 770 -6.69 20.25 -3.23
N LEU A 771 -6.17 19.47 -4.16
CA LEU A 771 -6.17 18.01 -4.07
C LEU A 771 -5.03 17.45 -3.20
N GLN A 772 -3.99 18.21 -2.92
CA GLN A 772 -2.83 17.74 -2.17
C GLN A 772 -3.17 17.20 -0.75
N PRO A 773 -4.03 17.84 0.06
CA PRO A 773 -4.46 17.29 1.36
C PRO A 773 -5.22 15.96 1.22
N TYR A 774 -6.07 15.82 0.20
CA TYR A 774 -6.80 14.57 -0.07
C TYR A 774 -5.83 13.45 -0.51
N PHE A 775 -4.81 13.79 -1.28
CA PHE A 775 -3.75 12.84 -1.62
C PHE A 775 -3.02 12.35 -0.37
N GLN A 776 -2.63 13.26 0.52
CA GLN A 776 -1.97 12.89 1.77
C GLN A 776 -2.85 12.06 2.68
N GLU A 777 -4.15 12.31 2.71
CA GLU A 777 -5.12 11.48 3.44
C GLU A 777 -5.12 10.06 2.90
N VAL A 778 -5.23 9.86 1.58
CA VAL A 778 -5.21 8.54 0.94
C VAL A 778 -3.87 7.83 1.17
N TYR A 779 -2.76 8.54 1.03
CA TYR A 779 -1.42 7.98 1.14
C TYR A 779 -1.05 7.61 2.59
N THR A 780 -1.32 8.52 3.57
CA THR A 780 -0.82 8.37 4.94
C THR A 780 -1.81 7.65 5.87
N ASN A 781 -3.12 7.91 5.68
CA ASN A 781 -4.14 7.47 6.64
C ASN A 781 -4.87 6.22 6.18
N ASN A 782 -4.98 6.01 4.88
CA ASN A 782 -5.83 4.99 4.30
C ASN A 782 -5.06 3.89 3.56
N ASP A 783 -3.73 3.93 3.55
CA ASP A 783 -2.87 2.92 2.87
C ASP A 783 -3.37 2.59 1.44
N TRP A 784 -3.71 3.62 0.66
CA TRP A 784 -4.32 3.54 -0.68
C TRP A 784 -5.74 2.95 -0.74
N GLU A 785 -6.36 2.68 0.39
CA GLU A 785 -7.70 2.09 0.43
C GLU A 785 -8.77 3.18 0.24
N LEU A 786 -9.22 3.37 -1.00
CA LEU A 786 -10.24 4.36 -1.37
C LEU A 786 -11.65 4.03 -0.84
N ASP A 787 -11.90 2.78 -0.46
CA ASP A 787 -13.19 2.35 0.07
C ASP A 787 -13.40 2.69 1.55
N VAL A 788 -12.36 3.18 2.23
CA VAL A 788 -12.47 3.74 3.58
C VAL A 788 -13.34 5.00 3.51
N ASN A 789 -14.41 5.03 4.30
CA ASN A 789 -15.40 6.12 4.33
C ASN A 789 -16.08 6.39 2.96
N LYS A 790 -16.23 5.36 2.12
CA LYS A 790 -17.03 5.47 0.89
C LYS A 790 -18.48 5.73 1.25
N PRO A 791 -19.12 6.79 0.71
CA PRO A 791 -20.50 7.14 1.03
C PRO A 791 -21.48 6.00 0.72
N GLN A 792 -22.42 5.74 1.63
CA GLN A 792 -23.39 4.66 1.47
C GLN A 792 -24.18 4.78 0.16
N PHE A 793 -24.54 6.00 -0.22
CA PHE A 793 -25.22 6.26 -1.48
C PHE A 793 -24.43 5.78 -2.71
N ILE A 794 -23.10 5.96 -2.74
CA ILE A 794 -22.27 5.48 -3.84
C ILE A 794 -22.21 3.94 -3.84
N ILE A 795 -22.20 3.33 -2.66
CA ILE A 795 -22.24 1.86 -2.52
C ILE A 795 -23.56 1.34 -3.07
N ASP A 796 -24.68 1.88 -2.62
CA ASP A 796 -26.03 1.44 -3.00
C ASP A 796 -26.24 1.61 -4.51
N ARG A 797 -25.85 2.75 -5.04
CA ARG A 797 -25.97 3.08 -6.44
C ARG A 797 -25.10 2.17 -7.34
N THR A 798 -23.88 1.85 -6.88
CA THR A 798 -23.00 0.91 -7.58
C THR A 798 -23.61 -0.48 -7.58
N ASN A 799 -24.12 -0.93 -6.44
CA ASN A 799 -24.79 -2.22 -6.32
C ASN A 799 -26.03 -2.29 -7.21
N GLU A 800 -26.86 -1.26 -7.23
CA GLU A 800 -28.02 -1.16 -8.12
C GLU A 800 -27.62 -1.32 -9.59
N TYR A 801 -26.59 -0.61 -10.03
CA TYR A 801 -26.09 -0.70 -11.40
C TYR A 801 -25.59 -2.12 -11.73
N LEU A 802 -24.82 -2.74 -10.86
CA LEU A 802 -24.31 -4.09 -11.06
C LEU A 802 -25.44 -5.11 -11.08
N GLN A 803 -26.40 -5.00 -10.16
CA GLN A 803 -27.56 -5.86 -10.10
C GLN A 803 -28.44 -5.75 -11.35
N SER A 804 -28.64 -4.54 -11.87
CA SER A 804 -29.45 -4.32 -13.07
C SER A 804 -28.83 -4.93 -14.34
N ASN A 805 -27.50 -5.14 -14.34
CA ASN A 805 -26.77 -5.80 -15.43
C ASN A 805 -26.72 -7.33 -15.30
N ASP A 806 -27.13 -7.91 -14.18
CA ASP A 806 -27.27 -9.36 -14.04
C ASP A 806 -28.66 -9.80 -14.48
N LEU A 807 -28.74 -10.34 -15.68
CA LEU A 807 -30.01 -10.71 -16.33
C LEU A 807 -30.89 -11.61 -15.47
N LEU A 808 -30.28 -12.61 -14.79
CA LEU A 808 -31.04 -13.55 -13.97
C LEU A 808 -31.50 -12.89 -12.66
N TYR A 809 -30.61 -12.15 -12.03
CA TYR A 809 -30.91 -11.48 -10.77
C TYR A 809 -31.91 -10.33 -10.97
N SER A 810 -31.72 -9.51 -11.99
CA SER A 810 -32.64 -8.42 -12.33
C SER A 810 -34.04 -8.97 -12.58
N TRP A 811 -34.17 -9.99 -13.44
CA TRP A 811 -35.46 -10.64 -13.66
C TRP A 811 -36.06 -11.21 -12.38
N PHE A 812 -35.24 -11.88 -11.56
CA PHE A 812 -35.72 -12.47 -10.30
C PHE A 812 -36.19 -11.40 -9.32
N LYS A 813 -35.47 -10.29 -9.23
CA LYS A 813 -35.82 -9.16 -8.39
C LYS A 813 -37.12 -8.48 -8.85
N ASP A 814 -37.28 -8.28 -10.15
CA ASP A 814 -38.52 -7.75 -10.71
C ASP A 814 -39.75 -8.63 -10.42
N MET A 815 -39.53 -9.92 -10.19
CA MET A 815 -40.57 -10.87 -9.79
C MET A 815 -40.85 -10.84 -8.28
N CYS A 816 -40.05 -10.15 -7.48
CA CYS A 816 -40.11 -10.25 -6.02
C CYS A 816 -40.88 -9.08 -5.35
N GLU A 817 -40.95 -7.87 -5.90
CA GLU A 817 -41.32 -6.70 -5.08
C GLU A 817 -42.02 -5.54 -5.79
N ASP A 818 -42.88 -5.74 -6.79
CA ASP A 818 -43.63 -4.59 -7.33
C ASP A 818 -45.09 -4.57 -6.89
N TYR A 819 -45.44 -3.49 -6.16
CA TYR A 819 -46.82 -3.07 -5.91
C TYR A 819 -47.18 -1.96 -6.89
N GLU A 820 -48.12 -2.17 -7.77
CA GLU A 820 -48.71 -1.10 -8.58
C GLU A 820 -49.83 -0.41 -7.81
N LEU A 821 -49.74 0.91 -7.68
CA LEU A 821 -50.81 1.74 -7.11
C LEU A 821 -51.84 2.00 -8.20
N ILE A 822 -53.04 1.43 -8.08
CA ILE A 822 -54.18 1.72 -8.98
C ILE A 822 -55.24 2.40 -8.14
N GLY A 823 -55.34 3.76 -8.24
CA GLY A 823 -56.17 4.55 -7.34
C GLY A 823 -55.61 4.61 -5.93
N ASP A 824 -56.46 4.45 -4.91
CA ASP A 824 -56.03 4.41 -3.49
C ASP A 824 -55.69 3.00 -2.98
N ASN A 825 -55.65 1.97 -3.84
CA ASN A 825 -55.38 0.59 -3.46
C ASN A 825 -54.08 0.07 -4.09
N PHE A 826 -53.34 -0.71 -3.31
CA PHE A 826 -52.16 -1.42 -3.78
C PHE A 826 -52.56 -2.78 -4.36
N TYR A 827 -52.23 -3.07 -5.63
CA TYR A 827 -52.44 -4.37 -6.26
C TYR A 827 -51.12 -5.06 -6.49
N LYS A 828 -51.04 -6.36 -6.06
CA LYS A 828 -49.91 -7.25 -6.30
C LYS A 828 -49.99 -7.98 -7.66
N GLU A 829 -50.35 -7.36 -8.74
CA GLU A 829 -50.59 -8.04 -10.01
C GLU A 829 -49.33 -8.62 -10.68
N LYS A 830 -48.15 -8.25 -10.25
CA LYS A 830 -46.91 -8.67 -10.88
C LYS A 830 -45.99 -9.50 -9.99
N VAL A 831 -46.24 -9.64 -8.69
CA VAL A 831 -45.34 -10.32 -7.76
C VAL A 831 -45.56 -11.81 -7.84
N LYS A 832 -44.55 -12.54 -8.33
CA LYS A 832 -44.53 -14.01 -8.37
C LYS A 832 -43.87 -14.63 -7.13
N TYR A 833 -42.99 -13.88 -6.51
CA TYR A 833 -42.24 -14.28 -5.34
C TYR A 833 -42.30 -13.18 -4.28
N ASP A 834 -42.37 -13.58 -3.03
CA ASP A 834 -42.37 -12.67 -1.89
C ASP A 834 -41.21 -13.01 -0.95
N THR A 835 -40.64 -11.99 -0.29
CA THR A 835 -39.71 -12.22 0.79
C THR A 835 -40.41 -12.76 2.00
N GLY A 836 -39.98 -13.93 2.49
CA GLY A 836 -40.62 -14.65 3.58
C GLY A 836 -39.74 -14.79 4.81
N CYS A 837 -40.19 -15.60 5.74
CA CYS A 837 -39.43 -15.97 6.94
C CYS A 837 -38.26 -16.92 6.60
N LYS A 838 -37.38 -17.17 7.58
CA LYS A 838 -36.26 -18.11 7.43
C LYS A 838 -36.68 -19.53 7.04
N ASN A 839 -37.95 -19.89 7.24
CA ASN A 839 -38.52 -21.21 6.87
C ASN A 839 -39.11 -21.22 5.45
N ASP A 840 -39.17 -20.09 4.77
CA ASP A 840 -39.68 -20.03 3.41
C ASP A 840 -38.57 -20.36 2.40
N PHE A 841 -38.98 -20.98 1.32
CA PHE A 841 -38.07 -21.38 0.24
C PHE A 841 -38.76 -21.44 -1.11
N ILE A 842 -37.98 -21.29 -2.16
CA ILE A 842 -38.39 -21.61 -3.52
C ILE A 842 -37.36 -22.53 -4.17
N THR A 843 -37.78 -23.57 -4.86
CA THR A 843 -36.88 -24.51 -5.51
C THR A 843 -36.33 -23.90 -6.81
N LEU A 844 -35.04 -24.14 -7.13
CA LEU A 844 -34.45 -23.68 -8.39
C LEU A 844 -35.18 -24.27 -9.62
N LYS A 845 -35.82 -25.41 -9.48
CA LYS A 845 -36.65 -25.99 -10.56
C LYS A 845 -37.87 -25.11 -10.86
N GLN A 846 -38.53 -24.56 -9.85
CA GLN A 846 -39.65 -23.64 -10.00
C GLN A 846 -39.20 -22.37 -10.65
N ILE A 847 -38.12 -21.75 -10.15
CA ILE A 847 -37.54 -20.51 -10.71
C ILE A 847 -37.14 -20.70 -12.18
N LEU A 848 -36.49 -21.81 -12.50
CA LEU A 848 -36.09 -22.11 -13.89
C LEU A 848 -37.31 -22.27 -14.83
N THR A 849 -38.39 -22.87 -14.32
CA THR A 849 -39.61 -23.03 -15.11
C THR A 849 -40.24 -21.67 -15.39
N ASP A 850 -40.32 -20.83 -14.38
CA ASP A 850 -40.85 -19.47 -14.51
C ASP A 850 -39.98 -18.60 -15.41
N PHE A 851 -38.68 -18.66 -15.29
CA PHE A 851 -37.73 -17.93 -16.17
C PHE A 851 -37.86 -18.35 -17.64
N LYS A 852 -38.01 -19.66 -17.90
CA LYS A 852 -38.22 -20.19 -19.26
C LYS A 852 -39.52 -19.74 -19.92
N GLY A 853 -40.50 -19.33 -19.15
CA GLY A 853 -41.76 -18.76 -19.63
C GLY A 853 -41.69 -17.29 -20.04
N THR A 854 -40.56 -16.63 -19.83
CA THR A 854 -40.41 -15.19 -20.11
C THR A 854 -39.99 -14.89 -21.53
N GLU A 855 -40.29 -13.68 -22.00
CA GLU A 855 -39.76 -13.16 -23.27
C GLU A 855 -38.23 -13.05 -23.24
N ILE A 856 -37.66 -12.69 -22.09
CA ILE A 856 -36.21 -12.62 -21.88
C ILE A 856 -35.56 -13.95 -22.31
N TYR A 857 -36.07 -15.07 -21.78
CA TYR A 857 -35.53 -16.39 -22.16
C TYR A 857 -35.82 -16.73 -23.63
N THR A 858 -36.98 -16.31 -24.15
CA THR A 858 -37.36 -16.59 -25.54
C THR A 858 -36.43 -15.92 -26.52
N ASN A 859 -35.97 -14.71 -26.22
CA ASN A 859 -35.06 -13.91 -27.04
C ASN A 859 -33.57 -14.35 -26.94
N LEU A 860 -33.21 -15.24 -26.00
CA LEU A 860 -31.86 -15.78 -25.92
C LEU A 860 -31.49 -16.62 -27.15
N THR A 861 -30.25 -16.54 -27.56
CA THR A 861 -29.70 -17.38 -28.62
C THR A 861 -29.66 -18.86 -28.22
N LYS A 862 -29.62 -19.77 -29.19
CA LYS A 862 -29.48 -21.22 -28.92
C LYS A 862 -28.28 -21.55 -28.05
N ILE A 863 -27.18 -20.80 -28.15
CA ILE A 863 -25.96 -20.98 -27.35
C ILE A 863 -26.23 -20.56 -25.90
N GLN A 864 -26.87 -19.41 -25.69
CA GLN A 864 -27.23 -18.93 -24.37
C GLN A 864 -28.23 -19.84 -23.67
N LYS A 865 -29.24 -20.35 -24.38
CA LYS A 865 -30.25 -21.28 -23.85
C LYS A 865 -29.66 -22.60 -23.32
N ARG A 866 -28.51 -23.04 -23.86
CA ARG A 866 -27.80 -24.25 -23.39
C ARG A 866 -27.34 -24.16 -21.93
N LYS A 867 -27.13 -22.97 -21.39
CA LYS A 867 -26.75 -22.75 -19.99
C LYS A 867 -27.90 -23.04 -19.02
N TYR A 868 -29.16 -22.91 -19.46
CA TYR A 868 -30.34 -23.03 -18.62
C TYR A 868 -30.97 -24.44 -18.64
N THR A 869 -30.11 -25.49 -18.62
CA THR A 869 -30.51 -26.83 -18.21
C THR A 869 -30.64 -26.89 -16.67
N ASN A 870 -31.30 -27.89 -16.13
CA ASN A 870 -31.42 -28.02 -14.67
C ASN A 870 -30.06 -27.96 -13.94
N LYS A 871 -29.03 -28.64 -14.49
CA LYS A 871 -27.68 -28.63 -13.92
C LYS A 871 -27.02 -27.27 -14.15
N GLY A 872 -27.06 -26.75 -15.38
CA GLY A 872 -26.47 -25.47 -15.71
C GLY A 872 -27.11 -24.29 -14.96
N PHE A 873 -28.41 -24.39 -14.65
CA PHE A 873 -29.08 -23.35 -13.85
C PHE A 873 -28.67 -23.37 -12.38
N ILE A 874 -28.45 -24.56 -11.82
CA ILE A 874 -27.90 -24.70 -10.47
C ILE A 874 -26.50 -24.09 -10.44
N ASP A 875 -25.66 -24.40 -11.42
CA ASP A 875 -24.30 -23.84 -11.54
C ASP A 875 -24.35 -22.31 -11.73
N GLU A 876 -25.34 -21.81 -12.50
CA GLU A 876 -25.57 -20.38 -12.72
C GLU A 876 -25.91 -19.66 -11.40
N VAL A 877 -26.83 -20.20 -10.61
CA VAL A 877 -27.22 -19.62 -9.31
C VAL A 877 -26.10 -19.73 -8.28
N MET A 878 -25.37 -20.86 -8.25
CA MET A 878 -24.25 -21.06 -7.33
C MET A 878 -23.06 -20.11 -7.61
N THR A 879 -22.91 -19.68 -8.85
CA THR A 879 -21.87 -18.77 -9.30
C THR A 879 -22.34 -17.33 -9.47
N ASN A 880 -23.63 -17.05 -9.24
CA ASN A 880 -24.21 -15.71 -9.26
C ASN A 880 -23.93 -15.01 -7.94
N GLU A 881 -23.26 -13.88 -7.97
CA GLU A 881 -22.78 -13.19 -6.78
C GLU A 881 -23.92 -12.66 -5.88
N PHE A 882 -25.09 -12.40 -6.46
CA PHE A 882 -26.25 -11.87 -5.74
C PHE A 882 -27.20 -12.97 -5.24
N LEU A 883 -27.31 -14.09 -5.96
CA LEU A 883 -28.22 -15.19 -5.60
C LEU A 883 -27.57 -16.28 -4.74
N LYS A 884 -26.26 -16.50 -4.86
CA LYS A 884 -25.55 -17.59 -4.14
C LYS A 884 -25.68 -17.51 -2.62
N ILE A 885 -25.86 -16.34 -2.06
CA ILE A 885 -26.01 -16.14 -0.60
C ILE A 885 -27.28 -16.79 -0.07
N PHE A 886 -28.33 -16.84 -0.87
CA PHE A 886 -29.61 -17.45 -0.52
C PHE A 886 -29.68 -18.94 -0.91
N TYR A 887 -28.73 -19.43 -1.71
CA TYR A 887 -28.74 -20.80 -2.20
C TYR A 887 -28.40 -21.82 -1.12
N LYS A 888 -29.22 -22.89 -1.05
CA LYS A 888 -28.95 -24.05 -0.22
C LYS A 888 -29.03 -25.34 -1.06
N LYS A 889 -27.93 -26.10 -1.07
CA LYS A 889 -27.89 -27.41 -1.78
C LYS A 889 -28.82 -28.41 -1.16
N ARG A 890 -28.97 -28.42 0.16
CA ARG A 890 -29.97 -29.14 0.96
C ARG A 890 -30.22 -28.36 2.24
N HIS A 891 -31.50 -28.23 2.61
CA HIS A 891 -31.88 -27.61 3.88
C HIS A 891 -33.14 -28.26 4.38
N GLN A 892 -33.30 -28.36 5.70
CA GLN A 892 -34.47 -28.92 6.37
C GLN A 892 -35.41 -27.79 6.74
N PHE A 893 -36.59 -27.82 6.14
CA PHE A 893 -37.68 -26.89 6.42
C PHE A 893 -38.79 -27.55 7.18
N THR A 894 -39.48 -26.77 8.03
CA THR A 894 -40.71 -27.24 8.70
C THR A 894 -41.90 -26.82 7.85
N ILE A 895 -42.59 -27.77 7.22
CA ILE A 895 -43.75 -27.57 6.36
C ILE A 895 -44.90 -28.33 7.00
N ASP A 896 -46.02 -27.64 7.31
CA ASP A 896 -47.19 -28.21 7.98
C ASP A 896 -46.82 -29.03 9.25
N GLY A 897 -45.93 -28.50 10.06
CA GLY A 897 -45.44 -29.14 11.28
C GLY A 897 -44.55 -30.37 11.06
N LYS A 898 -44.19 -30.72 9.82
CA LYS A 898 -43.31 -31.85 9.47
C LYS A 898 -41.98 -31.32 8.89
N CYS A 899 -40.88 -31.88 9.33
CA CYS A 899 -39.56 -31.58 8.77
C CYS A 899 -39.42 -32.26 7.40
N LYS A 900 -39.16 -31.44 6.36
CA LYS A 900 -38.86 -31.90 4.99
C LYS A 900 -37.52 -31.43 4.52
N ASN A 901 -36.72 -32.31 3.93
CA ASN A 901 -35.45 -31.95 3.29
C ASN A 901 -35.69 -31.46 1.84
N ILE A 902 -35.39 -30.22 1.58
CA ILE A 902 -35.50 -29.60 0.25
C ILE A 902 -34.12 -29.46 -0.35
N ALA A 903 -33.96 -29.82 -1.62
CA ALA A 903 -32.69 -29.73 -2.34
C ALA A 903 -32.76 -28.59 -3.38
N ASN A 904 -31.63 -27.88 -3.57
CA ASN A 904 -31.46 -26.85 -4.56
C ASN A 904 -32.56 -25.79 -4.49
N CYS A 905 -32.53 -24.99 -3.45
CA CYS A 905 -33.51 -23.94 -3.22
C CYS A 905 -32.82 -22.59 -2.85
N LEU A 906 -33.55 -21.51 -3.04
CA LEU A 906 -33.27 -20.21 -2.42
C LEU A 906 -34.08 -20.12 -1.13
N MET A 907 -33.44 -19.83 -0.03
CA MET A 907 -34.01 -19.65 1.29
C MET A 907 -34.43 -18.20 1.51
N GLY A 908 -35.57 -18.02 2.21
CA GLY A 908 -36.09 -16.67 2.50
C GLY A 908 -37.03 -16.13 1.44
N TYR A 909 -37.39 -16.90 0.42
CA TYR A 909 -38.35 -16.55 -0.62
C TYR A 909 -39.48 -17.54 -0.70
N LYS A 910 -40.67 -17.06 -0.98
CA LYS A 910 -41.85 -17.94 -1.22
C LYS A 910 -42.54 -17.52 -2.52
N ARG A 911 -43.19 -18.47 -3.18
CA ARG A 911 -44.03 -18.19 -4.36
C ARG A 911 -45.39 -17.67 -3.90
N VAL A 912 -45.86 -16.54 -4.46
CA VAL A 912 -47.22 -16.06 -4.22
C VAL A 912 -48.19 -16.94 -5.01
N THR A 913 -49.17 -17.54 -4.33
CA THR A 913 -50.25 -18.30 -4.91
C THR A 913 -51.56 -17.54 -4.74
N LYS A 914 -52.57 -17.74 -5.64
CA LYS A 914 -53.88 -17.04 -5.56
C LYS A 914 -54.60 -17.24 -4.22
N GLU A 915 -54.30 -18.30 -3.48
CA GLU A 915 -54.86 -18.54 -2.13
C GLU A 915 -54.20 -17.64 -1.04
N THR A 916 -52.98 -17.15 -1.28
CA THR A 916 -52.30 -16.23 -0.35
C THR A 916 -52.79 -14.78 -0.51
N GLU A 917 -53.36 -14.44 -1.67
CA GLU A 917 -53.95 -13.10 -1.92
C GLU A 917 -55.23 -12.90 -1.09
N GLN A 918 -56.08 -13.92 -0.91
CA GLN A 918 -57.32 -13.80 -0.12
C GLN A 918 -57.08 -13.74 1.40
N ASN A 919 -55.99 -14.28 1.91
CA ASN A 919 -55.65 -14.23 3.35
C ASN A 919 -55.01 -12.87 3.74
N ASN A 920 -54.32 -12.19 2.83
CA ASN A 920 -53.76 -10.89 3.12
C ASN A 920 -54.78 -9.74 3.00
N GLU A 921 -55.92 -9.91 2.27
CA GLU A 921 -57.01 -8.96 2.26
C GLU A 921 -57.81 -8.96 3.58
N ASN A 922 -57.82 -10.09 4.31
CA ASN A 922 -58.50 -10.21 5.60
C ASN A 922 -57.70 -9.70 6.80
N ASP A 923 -56.37 -9.61 6.68
CA ASP A 923 -55.51 -9.12 7.78
C ASP A 923 -55.33 -7.59 7.76
N CYS A 924 -55.79 -6.87 6.70
CA CYS A 924 -55.71 -5.43 6.64
C CYS A 924 -56.92 -4.70 7.26
N ASP A 925 -58.01 -5.43 7.63
CA ASP A 925 -59.22 -4.80 8.15
C ASP A 925 -59.38 -4.83 9.69
N GLU A 926 -58.44 -5.41 10.45
CA GLU A 926 -58.53 -5.53 11.92
C GLU A 926 -57.70 -4.52 12.73
N ASP A 927 -56.90 -3.63 12.10
CA ASP A 927 -56.13 -2.62 12.83
C ASP A 927 -56.68 -1.15 12.73
N ASN A 928 -58.00 -0.98 12.47
CA ASN A 928 -58.64 0.30 12.62
C ASN A 928 -59.86 0.21 13.56
N ILE A 929 -59.63 0.12 14.87
CA ILE A 929 -60.50 0.60 15.95
C ILE A 929 -59.66 1.23 17.05
#